data_0cabaa588b5b0cda8aa79eb04cbf28fc
#
_entry.id   0cabaa588b5b0cda8aa79eb04cbf28fc
#
_cell.length_a   1.000
_cell.length_b   1.000
_cell.length_c   1.000
_cell.angle_alpha   90.00
_cell.angle_beta   90.00
_cell.angle_gamma   90.00
#
_symmetry.space_group_name_H-M   'P 1'
#
loop_
_entity.id
_entity.type
_entity.pdbx_description
1 polymer ?
#
loop_
_entity_poly.entity_id
_entity_poly.type
_entity_poly.pdbx_seq_one_letter_code
_entity_poly.pdbx_strand_id
1 'polypeptide(L)'
;VPDAVRSLGRRRLEPRDIGEDVSLAAHLPYVTALRDDVLMLRDGELMASFAVAGLGAATAESALVEDVAEAVQSVIAQASLDLGFTLHRVSSRAAPQPRALLWVDGFSHAVESRWQAALGAKELRERRSFVTVTLRPAKLTGVAARLFGMGAGPAAERDRIARRIERLDEVVAFLMETLAVTRPERLTLSGGHWLELLGALVTGRAEPMPAARGFRPLADLVASTSVRFEGDQFVVPGASTDDLRFGAVFSLKAYPAATSPGIFDGFDLDCDGVVTHSFTPIEQVEALARIRRTVRQMGAADDAAASLRAQLIDAADDLASGRIAFGLHHATVVLFARSPAELDAAASQARAAGSRAGCVMVREEIGARAGYFAQHPGNAGFRARAAMISSKNFAHLAALHANPRGLGASETPWGQPITTLPTAAGGAFRFSFHLRGRPGERSVGHTLVLGRTGSGKTLGTAFLIAQARRTGARIIVFDKDRGLETPLRAMGGSYSAVRLGEATGFNPFAAETDERGQAWLTDWLSALLSREGPLSATQAQALAQAVRVNAETDPALRGLRAFRRQFRAVDDEGALFERMGEWDAEGAFGWLFAGDGVDTLGFDATVTGFDLSEIFDTPAVRTAWLSYVFRRIERLVEDGRPTLLVLDEAWKLLDDAYFERRLKDWMLTMRKKNVAVVLLTQRVAHIRESRAGGSILESAATTILYPNARNTAEELAPLGLTDRELGFACASALESRLALIRSGDMSVIADMDLGALGPLAKVLGGGPGGDWLLEGWRDRPDFWKELI
;
A
#
# COMPACT_ATOMS: atom_id res chain seq x y z
N VAL A 1 -14.69 37.86 -9.16
CA VAL A 1 -14.70 37.19 -7.86
C VAL A 1 -16.13 36.98 -7.44
N PRO A 2 -16.61 35.75 -7.58
CA PRO A 2 -18.02 35.45 -7.46
C PRO A 2 -18.49 35.14 -6.05
N ASP A 3 -19.69 34.67 -5.95
CA ASP A 3 -20.49 34.42 -4.76
C ASP A 3 -19.84 33.73 -3.58
N ALA A 4 -18.75 32.98 -3.77
CA ALA A 4 -17.98 32.34 -2.69
C ALA A 4 -17.38 33.34 -1.68
N VAL A 5 -17.07 34.58 -2.15
CA VAL A 5 -16.54 35.64 -1.27
C VAL A 5 -17.67 36.39 -0.57
N ARG A 6 -18.88 36.38 -1.16
CA ARG A 6 -20.07 36.94 -0.52
C ARG A 6 -20.52 36.16 0.72
N SER A 7 -20.24 34.85 0.76
CA SER A 7 -20.58 33.97 1.87
C SER A 7 -19.74 34.19 3.15
N LEU A 8 -18.61 34.89 3.07
CA LEU A 8 -17.79 35.31 4.20
C LEU A 8 -18.45 36.39 5.06
N GLY A 9 -19.58 36.89 4.64
CA GLY A 9 -20.60 37.61 5.46
C GLY A 9 -20.28 39.02 5.86
N ARG A 10 -19.12 39.62 5.64
CA ARG A 10 -18.81 40.96 6.21
C ARG A 10 -18.05 42.00 5.36
N ARG A 11 -17.45 41.64 4.23
CA ARG A 11 -16.91 42.63 3.26
C ARG A 11 -16.66 41.99 1.92
N ARG A 12 -16.99 42.66 0.80
CA ARG A 12 -16.49 42.31 -0.52
C ARG A 12 -14.97 42.45 -0.50
N LEU A 13 -14.26 41.33 -0.75
CA LEU A 13 -12.85 41.39 -1.08
C LEU A 13 -12.71 42.01 -2.47
N GLU A 14 -12.26 43.26 -2.51
CA GLU A 14 -11.89 43.89 -3.78
C GLU A 14 -10.46 43.50 -4.17
N PRO A 15 -10.12 43.39 -5.49
CA PRO A 15 -8.75 43.08 -5.94
C PRO A 15 -7.69 44.02 -5.33
N ARG A 16 -8.03 45.21 -4.90
CA ARG A 16 -7.14 46.17 -4.21
C ARG A 16 -6.74 45.71 -2.82
N ASP A 17 -7.58 44.96 -2.14
CA ASP A 17 -7.36 44.51 -0.75
C ASP A 17 -6.34 43.36 -0.68
N ILE A 18 -6.04 42.69 -1.81
CA ILE A 18 -5.06 41.62 -1.91
C ILE A 18 -3.61 42.15 -1.92
N GLY A 19 -3.40 43.41 -2.25
CA GLY A 19 -2.09 44.06 -2.39
C GLY A 19 -1.50 44.70 -1.12
N GLU A 20 -2.29 44.83 -0.03
CA GLU A 20 -1.84 45.51 1.21
C GLU A 20 -1.30 44.55 2.28
N ASP A 21 -1.35 43.23 2.08
CA ASP A 21 -0.77 42.31 3.05
C ASP A 21 0.75 42.27 2.99
N VAL A 22 1.35 42.23 4.13
CA VAL A 22 2.81 42.04 4.32
C VAL A 22 3.25 40.83 3.55
N SER A 23 4.30 40.96 2.74
CA SER A 23 4.86 39.85 1.98
C SER A 23 4.95 38.59 2.84
N LEU A 24 4.30 37.52 2.45
CA LEU A 24 4.31 36.23 3.16
C LEU A 24 5.76 35.80 3.47
N ALA A 25 6.69 36.01 2.51
CA ALA A 25 8.11 35.76 2.69
C ALA A 25 8.71 36.50 3.91
N ALA A 26 8.15 37.65 4.31
CA ALA A 26 8.62 38.38 5.49
C ALA A 26 8.42 37.64 6.81
N HIS A 27 7.49 36.71 6.87
CA HIS A 27 7.15 35.89 8.04
C HIS A 27 7.68 34.45 7.98
N LEU A 28 8.23 34.02 6.84
CA LEU A 28 8.84 32.71 6.70
C LEU A 28 10.29 32.75 7.16
N PRO A 29 10.74 31.81 7.99
CA PRO A 29 12.09 31.86 8.57
C PRO A 29 13.21 31.37 7.63
N TYR A 30 12.92 30.89 6.45
CA TYR A 30 13.84 30.19 5.56
C TYR A 30 14.72 31.14 4.77
N VAL A 31 16.03 31.09 4.99
CA VAL A 31 16.98 31.99 4.31
C VAL A 31 17.58 31.31 3.08
N THR A 32 18.31 30.22 3.28
CA THR A 32 19.02 29.54 2.19
C THR A 32 19.28 28.07 2.53
N ALA A 33 19.59 27.29 1.51
CA ALA A 33 20.11 25.94 1.67
C ALA A 33 21.63 25.97 1.75
N LEU A 34 22.20 25.61 2.89
CA LEU A 34 23.65 25.45 3.04
C LEU A 34 24.16 24.20 2.34
N ARG A 35 23.37 23.14 2.39
CA ARG A 35 23.55 21.86 1.70
C ARG A 35 22.18 21.42 1.13
N ASP A 36 22.14 20.42 0.29
CA ASP A 36 20.89 19.95 -0.33
C ASP A 36 19.81 19.56 0.69
N ASP A 37 20.23 19.11 1.86
CA ASP A 37 19.43 18.57 2.96
C ASP A 37 19.50 19.41 4.26
N VAL A 38 20.20 20.55 4.27
CA VAL A 38 20.32 21.43 5.44
C VAL A 38 19.98 22.87 5.07
N LEU A 39 18.99 23.43 5.75
CA LEU A 39 18.57 24.82 5.58
C LEU A 39 19.08 25.69 6.73
N MET A 40 19.33 26.97 6.43
CA MET A 40 19.61 28.02 7.39
C MET A 40 18.37 28.90 7.56
N LEU A 41 17.99 29.16 8.80
CA LEU A 41 16.88 30.03 9.18
C LEU A 41 17.38 31.44 9.56
N ARG A 42 16.44 32.40 9.68
CA ARG A 42 16.77 33.82 9.89
C ARG A 42 17.64 34.10 11.12
N ASP A 43 17.38 33.43 12.23
CA ASP A 43 18.12 33.61 13.47
C ASP A 43 19.45 32.80 13.49
N GLY A 44 19.89 32.32 12.34
CA GLY A 44 21.07 31.47 12.21
C GLY A 44 20.85 30.04 12.72
N GLU A 45 19.60 29.65 13.00
CA GLU A 45 19.28 28.26 13.28
C GLU A 45 19.56 27.40 12.04
N LEU A 46 19.99 26.15 12.24
CA LEU A 46 20.08 25.14 11.20
C LEU A 46 18.88 24.21 11.30
N MET A 47 18.41 23.74 10.14
CA MET A 47 17.23 22.89 10.06
C MET A 47 17.51 21.71 9.13
N ALA A 48 17.19 20.51 9.57
CA ALA A 48 17.12 19.30 8.75
C ALA A 48 15.81 18.58 9.02
N SER A 49 15.27 17.90 8.01
CA SER A 49 14.02 17.15 8.11
C SER A 49 14.11 15.83 7.38
N PHE A 50 13.28 14.90 7.78
CA PHE A 50 13.04 13.64 7.07
C PHE A 50 11.56 13.32 7.06
N ALA A 51 11.11 12.71 5.98
CA ALA A 51 9.79 12.12 5.88
C ALA A 51 9.80 10.74 6.51
N VAL A 52 8.68 10.29 7.05
CA VAL A 52 8.50 8.92 7.56
C VAL A 52 7.31 8.26 6.87
N ALA A 53 7.45 7.00 6.51
CA ALA A 53 6.33 6.20 6.02
C ALA A 53 5.32 5.92 7.15
N GLY A 54 5.79 5.92 8.39
CA GLY A 54 5.00 5.73 9.59
C GLY A 54 4.57 4.27 9.83
N LEU A 55 3.88 4.06 10.94
CA LEU A 55 3.27 2.78 11.28
C LEU A 55 1.78 2.79 10.91
N GLY A 56 1.28 1.70 10.35
CA GLY A 56 -0.15 1.54 10.08
C GLY A 56 -0.95 1.47 11.38
N ALA A 57 -1.64 2.56 11.76
CA ALA A 57 -2.36 2.64 13.04
C ALA A 57 -3.36 1.49 13.25
N ALA A 58 -3.98 0.98 12.17
CA ALA A 58 -4.97 -0.09 12.23
C ALA A 58 -4.39 -1.51 12.17
N THR A 59 -3.11 -1.66 11.83
CA THR A 59 -2.50 -2.96 11.51
C THR A 59 -1.18 -3.23 12.19
N ALA A 60 -0.50 -2.20 12.74
CA ALA A 60 0.76 -2.39 13.45
C ALA A 60 0.55 -3.11 14.79
N GLU A 61 1.53 -3.90 15.20
CA GLU A 61 1.57 -4.53 16.54
C GLU A 61 1.50 -3.46 17.63
N SER A 62 0.65 -3.67 18.64
CA SER A 62 0.48 -2.69 19.71
C SER A 62 1.78 -2.42 20.48
N ALA A 63 2.59 -3.45 20.72
CA ALA A 63 3.89 -3.31 21.35
C ALA A 63 4.83 -2.44 20.50
N LEU A 64 4.87 -2.62 19.18
CA LEU A 64 5.70 -1.82 18.28
C LEU A 64 5.30 -0.34 18.29
N VAL A 65 4.01 -0.04 18.42
CA VAL A 65 3.52 1.34 18.53
C VAL A 65 4.02 2.01 19.81
N GLU A 66 4.01 1.28 20.94
CA GLU A 66 4.58 1.76 22.22
C GLU A 66 6.10 1.91 22.12
N ASP A 67 6.81 0.94 21.55
CA ASP A 67 8.27 0.96 21.38
C ASP A 67 8.72 2.20 20.57
N VAL A 68 8.01 2.54 19.49
CA VAL A 68 8.33 3.74 18.70
C VAL A 68 8.07 5.02 19.49
N ALA A 69 7.01 5.08 20.29
CA ALA A 69 6.74 6.22 21.14
C ALA A 69 7.82 6.38 22.25
N GLU A 70 8.24 5.28 22.87
CA GLU A 70 9.33 5.27 23.82
C GLU A 70 10.68 5.66 23.21
N ALA A 71 10.95 5.23 21.99
CA ALA A 71 12.13 5.63 21.24
C ALA A 71 12.16 7.15 20.99
N VAL A 72 11.07 7.75 20.52
CA VAL A 72 10.95 9.21 20.37
C VAL A 72 11.13 9.92 21.72
N GLN A 73 10.46 9.43 22.77
CA GLN A 73 10.61 9.97 24.12
C GLN A 73 12.05 9.97 24.58
N SER A 74 12.76 8.85 24.43
CA SER A 74 14.14 8.67 24.89
C SER A 74 15.12 9.60 24.18
N VAL A 75 14.99 9.73 22.86
CA VAL A 75 15.82 10.66 22.08
C VAL A 75 15.62 12.11 22.54
N ILE A 76 14.37 12.50 22.76
CA ILE A 76 14.05 13.86 23.23
C ILE A 76 14.51 14.07 24.68
N ALA A 77 14.44 13.05 25.55
CA ALA A 77 14.89 13.14 26.93
C ALA A 77 16.41 13.39 27.03
N GLN A 78 17.18 12.89 26.08
CA GLN A 78 18.64 13.08 26.00
C GLN A 78 19.04 14.30 25.15
N ALA A 79 18.06 14.98 24.54
CA ALA A 79 18.34 16.08 23.63
C ALA A 79 18.88 17.32 24.38
N SER A 80 19.87 17.96 23.78
CA SER A 80 20.40 19.22 24.29
C SER A 80 19.39 20.38 24.15
N LEU A 81 19.52 21.39 25.01
CA LEU A 81 18.59 22.52 25.10
C LEU A 81 18.56 23.42 23.86
N ASP A 82 19.55 23.36 23.00
CA ASP A 82 19.63 24.10 21.74
C ASP A 82 18.90 23.40 20.57
N LEU A 83 18.41 22.20 20.78
CA LEU A 83 17.58 21.51 19.81
C LEU A 83 16.11 21.90 19.91
N GLY A 84 15.41 21.81 18.77
CA GLY A 84 13.97 21.90 18.68
C GLY A 84 13.44 20.82 17.79
N PHE A 85 12.29 20.24 18.12
CA PHE A 85 11.66 19.16 17.36
C PHE A 85 10.30 19.64 16.85
N THR A 86 9.99 19.36 15.61
CA THR A 86 8.67 19.62 15.04
C THR A 86 8.22 18.43 14.22
N LEU A 87 7.04 17.95 14.50
CA LEU A 87 6.37 16.93 13.70
C LEU A 87 5.24 17.58 12.93
N HIS A 88 5.21 17.35 11.61
CA HIS A 88 4.12 17.75 10.75
C HIS A 88 3.43 16.50 10.19
N ARG A 89 2.12 16.48 10.24
CA ARG A 89 1.30 15.53 9.51
C ARG A 89 0.46 16.33 8.49
N VAL A 90 0.82 16.17 7.22
CA VAL A 90 0.17 16.82 6.09
C VAL A 90 -0.84 15.87 5.48
N SER A 91 -2.10 16.29 5.43
CA SER A 91 -3.19 15.62 4.72
C SER A 91 -3.51 16.41 3.46
N SER A 92 -3.43 15.77 2.31
CA SER A 92 -3.79 16.36 1.03
C SER A 92 -4.62 15.38 0.20
N ARG A 93 -5.37 15.90 -0.76
CA ARG A 93 -6.11 15.06 -1.69
C ARG A 93 -5.14 14.16 -2.46
N ALA A 94 -5.42 12.86 -2.50
CA ALA A 94 -4.60 11.91 -3.23
C ALA A 94 -4.62 12.24 -4.74
N ALA A 95 -3.44 12.21 -5.35
CA ALA A 95 -3.35 12.37 -6.80
C ALA A 95 -4.09 11.23 -7.49
N PRO A 96 -4.84 11.51 -8.57
CA PRO A 96 -5.49 10.47 -9.35
C PRO A 96 -4.44 9.51 -9.92
N GLN A 97 -4.80 8.24 -9.99
CA GLN A 97 -3.93 7.26 -10.61
C GLN A 97 -3.72 7.62 -12.09
N PRO A 98 -2.49 7.59 -12.62
CA PRO A 98 -2.24 7.83 -14.04
C PRO A 98 -3.09 6.88 -14.88
N ARG A 99 -3.77 7.41 -15.89
CA ARG A 99 -4.53 6.60 -16.84
C ARG A 99 -3.58 5.70 -17.63
N ALA A 100 -3.95 4.44 -17.80
CA ALA A 100 -3.23 3.58 -18.72
C ALA A 100 -3.33 4.13 -20.15
N LEU A 101 -2.20 4.18 -20.85
CA LEU A 101 -2.14 4.72 -22.22
C LEU A 101 -2.90 3.83 -23.21
N LEU A 102 -2.91 2.51 -22.97
CA LEU A 102 -3.58 1.53 -23.82
C LEU A 102 -4.27 0.48 -22.95
N TRP A 103 -5.52 0.21 -23.28
CA TRP A 103 -6.27 -0.91 -22.71
C TRP A 103 -6.36 -2.04 -23.74
N VAL A 104 -6.18 -3.26 -23.26
CA VAL A 104 -6.14 -4.45 -24.12
C VAL A 104 -7.55 -4.92 -24.50
N ASP A 105 -8.55 -4.59 -23.67
CA ASP A 105 -9.95 -4.93 -23.90
C ASP A 105 -10.91 -3.84 -23.38
N GLY A 106 -12.11 -3.79 -23.96
CA GLY A 106 -13.11 -2.77 -23.66
C GLY A 106 -13.80 -2.95 -22.31
N PHE A 107 -13.95 -4.20 -21.82
CA PHE A 107 -14.58 -4.46 -20.54
C PHE A 107 -13.71 -3.94 -19.38
N SER A 108 -12.44 -4.31 -19.36
CA SER A 108 -11.48 -3.83 -18.34
C SER A 108 -11.38 -2.31 -18.34
N HIS A 109 -11.42 -1.67 -19.52
CA HIS A 109 -11.48 -0.21 -19.62
C HIS A 109 -12.76 0.38 -19.03
N ALA A 110 -13.91 -0.24 -19.26
CA ALA A 110 -15.18 0.22 -18.68
C ALA A 110 -15.19 0.09 -17.15
N VAL A 111 -14.67 -1.03 -16.61
CA VAL A 111 -14.47 -1.24 -15.17
C VAL A 111 -13.60 -0.14 -14.58
N GLU A 112 -12.44 0.13 -15.18
CA GLU A 112 -11.51 1.17 -14.70
C GLU A 112 -12.16 2.55 -14.75
N SER A 113 -12.83 2.90 -15.85
CA SER A 113 -13.45 4.21 -16.00
C SER A 113 -14.49 4.51 -14.91
N ARG A 114 -15.33 3.51 -14.58
CA ARG A 114 -16.28 3.64 -13.47
C ARG A 114 -15.61 3.65 -12.12
N TRP A 115 -14.57 2.83 -11.95
CA TRP A 115 -13.80 2.80 -10.71
C TRP A 115 -13.13 4.14 -10.42
N GLN A 116 -12.47 4.74 -11.42
CA GLN A 116 -11.85 6.06 -11.26
C GLN A 116 -12.88 7.16 -10.97
N ALA A 117 -14.06 7.11 -11.57
CA ALA A 117 -15.14 8.02 -11.22
C ALA A 117 -15.59 7.87 -9.76
N ALA A 118 -15.71 6.61 -9.28
CA ALA A 118 -16.06 6.32 -7.89
C ALA A 118 -14.98 6.80 -6.91
N LEU A 119 -13.70 6.58 -7.22
CA LEU A 119 -12.58 7.08 -6.43
C LEU A 119 -12.55 8.61 -6.38
N GLY A 120 -12.82 9.27 -7.51
CA GLY A 120 -12.92 10.73 -7.59
C GLY A 120 -14.01 11.31 -6.67
N ALA A 121 -15.14 10.59 -6.54
CA ALA A 121 -16.23 10.98 -5.64
C ALA A 121 -15.93 10.76 -4.16
N LYS A 122 -15.07 9.79 -3.81
CA LYS A 122 -14.68 9.49 -2.42
C LYS A 122 -13.64 10.48 -1.84
N GLU A 123 -13.04 11.35 -2.67
CA GLU A 123 -12.03 12.34 -2.24
C GLU A 123 -10.92 11.76 -1.35
N LEU A 124 -10.32 10.66 -1.78
CA LEU A 124 -9.30 9.96 -1.02
C LEU A 124 -8.14 10.87 -0.63
N ARG A 125 -7.58 10.64 0.57
CA ARG A 125 -6.51 11.44 1.16
C ARG A 125 -5.17 10.71 1.12
N GLU A 126 -4.11 11.46 0.87
CA GLU A 126 -2.74 11.04 1.08
C GLU A 126 -2.20 11.78 2.31
N ARG A 127 -1.66 11.02 3.26
CA ARG A 127 -1.12 11.57 4.52
C ARG A 127 0.37 11.32 4.57
N ARG A 128 1.12 12.39 4.85
CA ARG A 128 2.58 12.33 4.98
C ARG A 128 3.01 12.93 6.30
N SER A 129 3.91 12.25 6.98
CA SER A 129 4.50 12.72 8.24
C SER A 129 5.94 13.12 8.03
N PHE A 130 6.32 14.26 8.63
CA PHE A 130 7.66 14.83 8.53
C PHE A 130 8.16 15.16 9.94
N VAL A 131 9.39 14.77 10.21
CA VAL A 131 10.09 15.13 11.46
C VAL A 131 11.16 16.14 11.12
N THR A 132 11.14 17.27 11.80
CA THR A 132 12.11 18.36 11.63
C THR A 132 12.89 18.57 12.92
N VAL A 133 14.21 18.66 12.80
CA VAL A 133 15.12 19.03 13.85
C VAL A 133 15.70 20.41 13.54
N THR A 134 15.63 21.32 14.50
CA THR A 134 16.30 22.62 14.44
C THR A 134 17.41 22.69 15.50
N LEU A 135 18.55 23.25 15.11
CA LEU A 135 19.70 23.50 15.99
C LEU A 135 19.94 25.02 16.10
N ARG A 136 19.65 25.57 17.29
CA ARG A 136 19.86 26.98 17.58
C ARG A 136 21.35 27.33 17.67
N PRO A 137 21.75 28.55 17.29
CA PRO A 137 23.10 29.03 17.57
C PRO A 137 23.36 29.15 19.08
N ALA A 138 24.56 28.84 19.50
CA ALA A 138 24.95 29.07 20.89
C ALA A 138 24.77 30.55 21.27
N LYS A 139 24.02 30.78 22.32
CA LYS A 139 23.91 32.15 22.87
C LYS A 139 25.25 32.58 23.48
N LEU A 140 25.97 33.44 22.78
CA LEU A 140 27.15 34.08 23.33
C LEU A 140 26.68 35.21 24.27
N THR A 141 26.78 35.02 25.57
CA THR A 141 26.39 36.04 26.57
C THR A 141 27.63 36.67 27.21
N GLY A 142 27.55 37.96 27.49
CA GLY A 142 28.57 38.70 28.26
C GLY A 142 29.90 38.95 27.53
N VAL A 143 30.99 38.84 28.27
CA VAL A 143 32.38 39.06 27.77
C VAL A 143 32.75 38.16 26.62
N ALA A 144 32.24 36.92 26.60
CA ALA A 144 32.44 35.95 25.49
C ALA A 144 31.86 36.51 24.16
N ALA A 145 30.69 37.16 24.19
CA ALA A 145 30.12 37.76 22.96
C ALA A 145 30.98 38.88 22.40
N ARG A 146 31.64 39.68 23.28
CA ARG A 146 32.56 40.74 22.87
C ARG A 146 33.90 40.23 22.37
N LEU A 147 34.44 39.15 22.96
CA LEU A 147 35.74 38.58 22.59
C LEU A 147 35.67 37.68 21.34
N PHE A 148 34.61 36.92 21.18
CA PHE A 148 34.46 35.98 20.05
C PHE A 148 33.59 36.52 18.91
N GLY A 149 32.80 37.57 19.14
CA GLY A 149 31.93 38.18 18.12
C GLY A 149 32.61 39.26 17.25
N MET A 150 33.71 39.86 17.74
CA MET A 150 34.46 40.89 17.02
C MET A 150 35.79 40.30 16.51
N GLY A 151 35.79 39.67 15.33
CA GLY A 151 37.04 39.33 14.66
C GLY A 151 37.22 37.94 14.12
N ALA A 152 36.22 37.08 14.17
CA ALA A 152 36.33 35.82 13.42
C ALA A 152 36.24 36.09 11.93
N GLY A 153 37.34 35.87 11.20
CA GLY A 153 37.35 36.00 9.76
C GLY A 153 36.42 35.01 9.05
N PRO A 154 36.11 35.19 7.78
CA PRO A 154 35.18 34.34 7.02
C PRO A 154 35.46 32.82 7.09
N ALA A 155 36.73 32.44 7.29
CA ALA A 155 37.15 31.04 7.44
C ALA A 155 36.67 30.46 8.77
N ALA A 156 36.85 31.14 9.88
CA ALA A 156 36.42 30.69 11.19
C ALA A 156 34.89 30.59 11.31
N GLU A 157 34.16 31.45 10.59
CA GLU A 157 32.70 31.35 10.52
C GLU A 157 32.25 30.12 9.71
N ARG A 158 32.90 29.83 8.59
CA ARG A 158 32.65 28.61 7.81
C ARG A 158 32.90 27.34 8.65
N ASP A 159 34.00 27.28 9.39
CA ASP A 159 34.35 26.14 10.24
C ASP A 159 33.32 25.99 11.39
N ARG A 160 32.81 27.10 11.91
CA ARG A 160 31.76 27.06 12.94
C ARG A 160 30.44 26.51 12.37
N ILE A 161 30.05 26.95 11.19
CA ILE A 161 28.87 26.44 10.51
C ILE A 161 29.05 24.93 10.16
N ALA A 162 30.22 24.53 9.66
CA ALA A 162 30.52 23.14 9.35
C ALA A 162 30.35 22.23 10.58
N ARG A 163 30.96 22.58 11.74
CA ARG A 163 30.79 21.80 12.96
C ARG A 163 29.34 21.74 13.47
N ARG A 164 28.56 22.79 13.24
CA ARG A 164 27.12 22.76 13.56
C ARG A 164 26.33 21.88 12.64
N ILE A 165 26.68 21.81 11.35
CA ILE A 165 26.08 20.90 10.39
C ILE A 165 26.40 19.45 10.80
N GLU A 166 27.65 19.15 11.11
CA GLU A 166 28.07 17.81 11.59
C GLU A 166 27.24 17.37 12.82
N ARG A 167 27.12 18.26 13.82
CA ARG A 167 26.31 17.97 15.00
C ARG A 167 24.83 17.75 14.67
N LEU A 168 24.25 18.53 13.76
CA LEU A 168 22.87 18.34 13.33
C LEU A 168 22.71 17.01 12.60
N ASP A 169 23.70 16.64 11.78
CA ASP A 169 23.73 15.34 11.08
C ASP A 169 23.78 14.17 12.04
N GLU A 170 24.60 14.25 13.09
CA GLU A 170 24.67 13.22 14.13
C GLU A 170 23.31 12.99 14.80
N VAL A 171 22.64 14.07 15.19
CA VAL A 171 21.31 13.98 15.81
C VAL A 171 20.27 13.42 14.85
N VAL A 172 20.25 13.88 13.59
CA VAL A 172 19.28 13.42 12.59
C VAL A 172 19.55 11.96 12.21
N ALA A 173 20.82 11.56 12.06
CA ALA A 173 21.19 10.18 11.76
C ALA A 173 20.77 9.25 12.90
N PHE A 174 21.02 9.64 14.15
CA PHE A 174 20.59 8.87 15.32
C PHE A 174 19.07 8.71 15.41
N LEU A 175 18.32 9.79 15.14
CA LEU A 175 16.85 9.73 15.06
C LEU A 175 16.37 8.78 13.96
N MET A 176 16.96 8.89 12.77
CA MET A 176 16.57 8.06 11.63
C MET A 176 16.89 6.58 11.87
N GLU A 177 18.02 6.27 12.51
CA GLU A 177 18.38 4.89 12.89
C GLU A 177 17.41 4.35 13.94
N THR A 178 17.13 5.13 14.98
CA THR A 178 16.19 4.77 16.05
C THR A 178 14.78 4.53 15.51
N LEU A 179 14.38 5.31 14.51
CA LEU A 179 13.07 5.23 13.85
C LEU A 179 13.09 4.42 12.54
N ALA A 180 14.08 3.56 12.32
CA ALA A 180 14.26 2.81 11.06
C ALA A 180 13.02 2.03 10.64
N VAL A 181 12.24 1.50 11.60
CA VAL A 181 10.97 0.80 11.35
C VAL A 181 9.93 1.70 10.65
N THR A 182 9.98 3.02 10.83
CA THR A 182 9.11 3.99 10.17
C THR A 182 9.61 4.41 8.78
N ARG A 183 10.74 3.86 8.31
CA ARG A 183 11.41 4.15 7.04
C ARG A 183 11.63 5.65 6.82
N PRO A 184 12.49 6.26 7.59
CA PRO A 184 12.80 7.67 7.44
C PRO A 184 13.57 7.93 6.14
N GLU A 185 13.20 9.00 5.44
CA GLU A 185 13.85 9.46 4.21
C GLU A 185 14.18 10.95 4.34
N ARG A 186 15.48 11.31 4.22
CA ARG A 186 15.92 12.69 4.40
C ARG A 186 15.41 13.59 3.28
N LEU A 187 14.90 14.78 3.62
CA LEU A 187 14.40 15.74 2.66
C LEU A 187 15.57 16.42 1.93
N THR A 188 15.44 16.52 0.61
CA THR A 188 16.39 17.18 -0.27
C THR A 188 15.74 18.28 -1.11
N LEU A 189 16.50 19.31 -1.46
CA LEU A 189 16.02 20.38 -2.33
C LEU A 189 15.95 19.91 -3.78
N SER A 190 16.97 19.19 -4.23
CA SER A 190 17.03 18.61 -5.58
C SER A 190 15.94 17.56 -5.82
N GLY A 191 15.53 16.79 -4.79
CA GLY A 191 14.42 15.85 -4.86
C GLY A 191 13.03 16.50 -4.77
N GLY A 192 12.98 17.80 -4.46
CA GLY A 192 11.73 18.55 -4.35
C GLY A 192 11.01 18.41 -3.01
N HIS A 193 11.51 17.57 -2.11
CA HIS A 193 10.84 17.22 -0.85
C HIS A 193 10.78 18.40 0.14
N TRP A 194 11.78 19.32 0.12
CA TRP A 194 11.72 20.51 0.94
C TRP A 194 10.55 21.41 0.54
N LEU A 195 10.41 21.70 -0.76
CA LEU A 195 9.34 22.57 -1.23
C LEU A 195 7.97 21.89 -1.14
N GLU A 196 7.92 20.57 -1.16
CA GLU A 196 6.71 19.81 -0.84
C GLU A 196 6.22 20.10 0.59
N LEU A 197 7.09 19.92 1.59
CA LEU A 197 6.74 20.22 2.98
C LEU A 197 6.41 21.71 3.17
N LEU A 198 7.34 22.59 2.79
CA LEU A 198 7.21 24.02 3.06
C LEU A 198 6.04 24.66 2.29
N GLY A 199 5.78 24.20 1.06
CA GLY A 199 4.63 24.60 0.27
C GLY A 199 3.30 24.12 0.89
N ALA A 200 3.28 22.90 1.44
CA ALA A 200 2.11 22.39 2.15
C ALA A 200 1.76 23.21 3.39
N LEU A 201 2.76 23.71 4.12
CA LEU A 201 2.52 24.60 5.28
C LEU A 201 1.89 25.94 4.87
N VAL A 202 2.09 26.37 3.62
CA VAL A 202 1.52 27.62 3.09
C VAL A 202 0.15 27.40 2.44
N THR A 203 0.02 26.36 1.62
CA THR A 203 -1.16 26.21 0.75
C THR A 203 -2.03 25.02 1.10
N GLY A 204 -1.59 24.12 1.98
CA GLY A 204 -2.23 22.83 2.25
C GLY A 204 -2.01 21.79 1.13
N ARG A 205 -1.17 22.08 0.12
CA ARG A 205 -0.87 21.18 -0.99
C ARG A 205 0.57 20.66 -0.87
N ALA A 206 0.72 19.34 -0.81
CA ALA A 206 2.01 18.66 -0.75
C ALA A 206 2.41 18.21 -2.16
N GLU A 207 3.07 19.10 -2.91
CA GLU A 207 3.55 18.81 -4.27
C GLU A 207 5.07 18.88 -4.32
N PRO A 208 5.78 17.80 -4.68
CA PRO A 208 7.23 17.83 -4.83
C PRO A 208 7.64 18.80 -5.94
N MET A 209 8.50 19.75 -5.63
CA MET A 209 9.04 20.73 -6.56
C MET A 209 10.56 20.79 -6.45
N PRO A 210 11.31 20.10 -7.31
CA PRO A 210 12.77 20.16 -7.33
C PRO A 210 13.28 21.58 -7.55
N ALA A 211 14.27 21.96 -6.76
CA ALA A 211 14.93 23.24 -6.91
C ALA A 211 16.45 23.10 -6.71
N ALA A 212 17.21 23.95 -7.40
CA ALA A 212 18.63 24.08 -7.16
C ALA A 212 18.91 25.13 -6.10
N ARG A 213 20.03 25.00 -5.40
CA ARG A 213 20.56 26.08 -4.54
C ARG A 213 20.82 27.30 -5.41
N GLY A 214 20.28 28.43 -5.02
CA GLY A 214 20.39 29.68 -5.79
C GLY A 214 20.55 30.91 -4.88
N PHE A 215 20.65 32.06 -5.52
CA PHE A 215 20.83 33.35 -4.83
C PHE A 215 19.51 33.92 -4.25
N ARG A 216 18.36 33.39 -4.62
CA ARG A 216 17.07 33.83 -4.06
C ARG A 216 16.87 33.25 -2.67
N PRO A 217 16.38 34.06 -1.70
CA PRO A 217 15.95 33.54 -0.42
C PRO A 217 14.96 32.40 -0.58
N LEU A 218 15.10 31.36 0.22
CA LEU A 218 14.22 30.18 0.11
C LEU A 218 12.76 30.55 0.47
N ALA A 219 12.60 31.54 1.36
CA ALA A 219 11.29 32.10 1.69
C ALA A 219 10.54 32.64 0.46
N ASP A 220 11.24 33.23 -0.51
CA ASP A 220 10.62 33.75 -1.74
C ASP A 220 10.17 32.64 -2.70
N LEU A 221 10.82 31.47 -2.64
CA LEU A 221 10.40 30.28 -3.40
C LEU A 221 9.16 29.65 -2.78
N VAL A 222 9.10 29.63 -1.46
CA VAL A 222 7.97 29.04 -0.69
C VAL A 222 6.76 29.97 -0.70
N ALA A 223 6.97 31.30 -0.64
CA ALA A 223 5.93 32.31 -0.67
C ALA A 223 5.36 32.52 -2.10
N SER A 224 4.88 31.43 -2.71
CA SER A 224 4.32 31.44 -4.07
C SER A 224 2.96 32.13 -4.18
N THR A 225 2.36 32.50 -3.05
CA THR A 225 1.03 33.14 -2.96
C THR A 225 0.98 34.10 -1.77
N SER A 226 -0.14 34.80 -1.60
CA SER A 226 -0.43 35.61 -0.41
C SER A 226 -1.40 34.86 0.53
N VAL A 227 -1.44 35.29 1.78
CA VAL A 227 -2.42 34.79 2.77
C VAL A 227 -3.11 35.98 3.42
N ARG A 228 -4.41 36.00 3.36
CA ARG A 228 -5.21 37.04 3.98
C ARG A 228 -6.00 36.50 5.16
N PHE A 229 -5.89 37.12 6.31
CA PHE A 229 -6.60 36.77 7.54
C PHE A 229 -7.82 37.68 7.73
N GLU A 230 -8.96 37.09 8.05
CA GLU A 230 -10.20 37.80 8.34
C GLU A 230 -10.99 37.04 9.43
N GLY A 231 -10.98 37.62 10.63
CA GLY A 231 -11.60 36.99 11.79
C GLY A 231 -10.99 35.62 12.10
N ASP A 232 -11.84 34.61 12.12
CA ASP A 232 -11.48 33.22 12.41
C ASP A 232 -11.12 32.37 11.17
N GLN A 233 -10.95 33.05 10.04
CA GLN A 233 -10.64 32.43 8.74
C GLN A 233 -9.46 33.11 8.08
N PHE A 234 -8.87 32.41 7.11
CA PHE A 234 -7.91 32.99 6.17
C PHE A 234 -8.20 32.49 4.75
N VAL A 235 -7.73 33.24 3.77
CA VAL A 235 -7.86 32.88 2.36
C VAL A 235 -6.49 32.84 1.70
N VAL A 236 -6.25 31.78 0.93
CA VAL A 236 -5.04 31.58 0.12
C VAL A 236 -5.49 31.55 -1.36
N PRO A 237 -5.10 32.52 -2.19
CA PRO A 237 -5.34 32.46 -3.61
C PRO A 237 -4.50 31.34 -4.25
N GLY A 238 -5.11 30.61 -5.19
CA GLY A 238 -4.41 29.63 -6.01
C GLY A 238 -3.90 30.20 -7.33
N ALA A 239 -3.64 29.32 -8.29
CA ALA A 239 -3.10 29.70 -9.60
C ALA A 239 -4.09 30.46 -10.51
N SER A 240 -5.38 30.33 -10.23
CA SER A 240 -6.46 31.06 -10.95
C SER A 240 -7.37 31.78 -9.96
N THR A 241 -8.14 32.77 -10.48
CA THR A 241 -9.12 33.51 -9.67
C THR A 241 -10.22 32.67 -9.06
N ASP A 242 -10.47 31.48 -9.61
CA ASP A 242 -11.48 30.55 -9.11
C ASP A 242 -10.90 29.49 -8.16
N ASP A 243 -9.58 29.42 -8.04
CA ASP A 243 -8.87 28.49 -7.14
C ASP A 243 -8.54 29.18 -5.81
N LEU A 244 -9.56 29.49 -5.04
CA LEU A 244 -9.42 30.02 -3.68
C LEU A 244 -9.41 28.88 -2.66
N ARG A 245 -8.55 29.01 -1.63
CA ARG A 245 -8.55 28.15 -0.46
C ARG A 245 -8.98 28.95 0.75
N PHE A 246 -10.00 28.44 1.43
CA PHE A 246 -10.49 28.98 2.71
C PHE A 246 -9.87 28.16 3.83
N GLY A 247 -9.34 28.82 4.84
CA GLY A 247 -8.68 28.08 5.92
C GLY A 247 -9.07 28.58 7.30
N ALA A 248 -8.83 27.72 8.28
CA ALA A 248 -8.97 28.03 9.70
C ALA A 248 -7.81 27.42 10.49
N VAL A 249 -7.46 28.07 11.57
CA VAL A 249 -6.41 27.64 12.50
C VAL A 249 -7.03 27.19 13.80
N PHE A 250 -6.71 26.00 14.25
CA PHE A 250 -7.03 25.50 15.57
C PHE A 250 -5.77 25.38 16.41
N SER A 251 -5.82 25.80 17.66
CA SER A 251 -4.73 25.60 18.63
C SER A 251 -5.20 24.74 19.80
N LEU A 252 -4.30 23.91 20.32
CA LEU A 252 -4.54 23.14 21.53
C LEU A 252 -4.54 24.07 22.77
N LYS A 253 -5.69 24.19 23.45
CA LYS A 253 -5.88 25.01 24.63
C LYS A 253 -5.81 24.23 25.93
N ALA A 254 -6.45 23.04 25.96
CA ALA A 254 -6.40 22.18 27.14
C ALA A 254 -6.01 20.76 26.70
N TYR A 255 -5.09 20.20 27.45
CA TYR A 255 -4.55 18.86 27.19
C TYR A 255 -5.45 17.78 27.78
N PRO A 256 -5.43 16.54 27.22
CA PRO A 256 -6.14 15.42 27.79
C PRO A 256 -5.56 15.02 29.15
N ALA A 257 -6.39 14.46 30.03
CA ALA A 257 -5.97 14.01 31.37
C ALA A 257 -4.95 12.85 31.31
N ALA A 258 -5.00 12.02 30.28
CA ALA A 258 -4.05 10.94 30.00
C ALA A 258 -3.74 10.92 28.51
N THR A 259 -2.54 10.46 28.15
CA THR A 259 -2.13 10.32 26.76
C THR A 259 -1.74 8.88 26.45
N SER A 260 -2.00 8.46 25.22
CA SER A 260 -1.52 7.23 24.61
C SER A 260 -1.03 7.51 23.20
N PRO A 261 -0.15 6.68 22.63
CA PRO A 261 0.30 6.86 21.26
C PRO A 261 -0.89 6.90 20.28
N GLY A 262 -0.93 7.93 19.43
CA GLY A 262 -2.00 8.09 18.43
C GLY A 262 -3.27 8.78 18.92
N ILE A 263 -3.29 9.33 20.12
CA ILE A 263 -4.47 10.07 20.63
C ILE A 263 -4.92 11.20 19.68
N PHE A 264 -4.01 11.73 18.85
CA PHE A 264 -4.25 12.76 17.83
C PHE A 264 -4.57 12.19 16.43
N ASP A 265 -4.69 10.87 16.25
CA ASP A 265 -5.03 10.29 14.94
C ASP A 265 -6.43 10.68 14.47
N GLY A 266 -7.33 10.99 15.39
CA GLY A 266 -8.65 11.52 15.08
C GLY A 266 -8.64 12.87 14.33
N PHE A 267 -7.50 13.56 14.23
CA PHE A 267 -7.32 14.77 13.41
C PHE A 267 -6.91 14.46 11.95
N ASP A 268 -6.95 13.21 11.54
CA ASP A 268 -6.92 12.82 10.14
C ASP A 268 -8.27 13.12 9.47
N LEU A 269 -8.53 14.40 9.23
CA LEU A 269 -9.82 14.93 8.77
C LEU A 269 -10.00 14.75 7.24
N ASP A 270 -11.27 14.89 6.78
CA ASP A 270 -11.64 14.76 5.36
C ASP A 270 -11.39 16.04 4.55
N CYS A 271 -10.41 16.85 4.94
CA CYS A 271 -10.00 18.06 4.24
C CYS A 271 -8.47 18.13 4.12
N ASP A 272 -8.00 19.01 3.24
CA ASP A 272 -6.58 19.34 3.21
C ASP A 272 -6.21 20.03 4.53
N GLY A 273 -5.06 19.68 5.09
CA GLY A 273 -4.67 20.26 6.37
C GLY A 273 -3.31 19.84 6.86
N VAL A 274 -2.84 20.55 7.87
CA VAL A 274 -1.56 20.31 8.53
C VAL A 274 -1.77 20.24 10.02
N VAL A 275 -1.42 19.13 10.63
CA VAL A 275 -1.28 18.98 12.08
C VAL A 275 0.18 19.17 12.43
N THR A 276 0.47 20.13 13.30
CA THR A 276 1.83 20.45 13.71
C THR A 276 1.98 20.29 15.21
N HIS A 277 2.97 19.54 15.64
CA HIS A 277 3.44 19.46 17.02
C HIS A 277 4.87 19.96 17.10
N SER A 278 5.12 20.98 17.91
CA SER A 278 6.47 21.48 18.16
C SER A 278 6.87 21.31 19.61
N PHE A 279 8.11 20.93 19.88
CA PHE A 279 8.64 20.73 21.22
C PHE A 279 10.02 21.34 21.33
N THR A 280 10.25 22.11 22.37
CA THR A 280 11.53 22.74 22.70
C THR A 280 11.90 22.40 24.12
N PRO A 281 12.96 21.61 24.36
CA PRO A 281 13.41 21.26 25.71
C PRO A 281 13.69 22.48 26.56
N ILE A 282 13.38 22.38 27.85
CA ILE A 282 13.71 23.40 28.88
C ILE A 282 14.67 22.78 29.92
N GLU A 283 15.36 23.65 30.66
CA GLU A 283 16.30 23.19 31.68
C GLU A 283 15.56 22.37 32.77
N GLN A 284 16.21 21.28 33.18
CA GLN A 284 15.67 20.39 34.23
C GLN A 284 15.35 21.14 35.51
N VAL A 285 16.23 22.07 35.92
CA VAL A 285 16.04 22.92 37.14
C VAL A 285 14.80 23.78 37.01
N GLU A 286 14.60 24.39 35.83
CA GLU A 286 13.41 25.21 35.57
C GLU A 286 12.12 24.37 35.59
N ALA A 287 12.13 23.21 34.95
CA ALA A 287 11.00 22.28 34.92
C ALA A 287 10.61 21.81 36.34
N LEU A 288 11.61 21.37 37.13
CA LEU A 288 11.40 20.94 38.52
C LEU A 288 10.85 22.10 39.40
N ALA A 289 11.36 23.33 39.22
CA ALA A 289 10.85 24.48 39.95
C ALA A 289 9.39 24.79 39.64
N ARG A 290 8.98 24.64 38.34
CA ARG A 290 7.59 24.85 37.93
C ARG A 290 6.68 23.76 38.49
N ILE A 291 7.07 22.48 38.40
CA ILE A 291 6.31 21.34 38.95
C ILE A 291 6.11 21.52 40.46
N ARG A 292 7.19 21.77 41.22
CA ARG A 292 7.13 21.97 42.67
C ARG A 292 6.24 23.13 43.05
N ARG A 293 6.21 24.23 42.25
CA ARG A 293 5.32 25.35 42.47
C ARG A 293 3.85 24.94 42.30
N THR A 294 3.53 24.19 41.24
CA THR A 294 2.18 23.68 40.95
C THR A 294 1.69 22.75 42.07
N VAL A 295 2.53 21.77 42.47
CA VAL A 295 2.23 20.83 43.58
C VAL A 295 1.94 21.59 44.90
N ARG A 296 2.72 22.62 45.21
CA ARG A 296 2.46 23.48 46.40
C ARG A 296 1.17 24.27 46.31
N GLN A 297 0.86 24.80 45.12
CA GLN A 297 -0.40 25.54 44.87
C GLN A 297 -1.63 24.61 45.05
N MET A 298 -1.58 23.42 44.52
CA MET A 298 -2.63 22.39 44.68
C MET A 298 -2.83 22.01 46.18
N GLY A 299 -1.73 21.83 46.90
CA GLY A 299 -1.79 21.53 48.35
C GLY A 299 -2.32 22.71 49.20
N ALA A 300 -2.03 23.98 48.81
CA ALA A 300 -2.53 25.14 49.52
C ALA A 300 -4.02 25.44 49.21
N ALA A 301 -4.52 25.01 48.04
CA ALA A 301 -5.89 25.22 47.62
C ALA A 301 -6.85 24.10 48.10
N ASP A 302 -6.37 23.12 48.87
CA ASP A 302 -7.10 21.91 49.26
C ASP A 302 -7.80 21.23 48.09
N ASP A 303 -7.06 21.17 46.93
CA ASP A 303 -7.57 20.65 45.68
C ASP A 303 -7.86 19.14 45.81
N ALA A 304 -9.11 18.79 45.53
CA ALA A 304 -9.60 17.41 45.60
C ALA A 304 -8.91 16.46 44.56
N ALA A 305 -8.10 16.98 43.65
CA ALA A 305 -7.43 16.22 42.60
C ALA A 305 -6.13 15.53 43.12
N ALA A 306 -6.25 14.68 44.12
CA ALA A 306 -5.13 13.94 44.72
C ALA A 306 -4.35 13.12 43.69
N SER A 307 -5.03 12.55 42.68
CA SER A 307 -4.44 11.77 41.59
C SER A 307 -3.53 12.61 40.68
N LEU A 308 -3.94 13.83 40.34
CA LEU A 308 -3.11 14.75 39.52
C LEU A 308 -1.85 15.18 40.29
N ARG A 309 -1.99 15.42 41.60
CA ARG A 309 -0.85 15.74 42.45
C ARG A 309 0.16 14.60 42.50
N ALA A 310 -0.31 13.35 42.65
CA ALA A 310 0.55 12.17 42.62
C ALA A 310 1.30 12.05 41.29
N GLN A 311 0.60 12.20 40.14
CA GLN A 311 1.23 12.18 38.82
C GLN A 311 2.30 13.25 38.64
N LEU A 312 2.11 14.44 39.20
CA LEU A 312 3.13 15.50 39.15
C LEU A 312 4.35 15.16 40.00
N ILE A 313 4.19 14.46 41.13
CA ILE A 313 5.29 14.00 41.98
C ILE A 313 6.09 12.89 41.23
N ASP A 314 5.39 11.92 40.64
CA ASP A 314 6.00 10.87 39.83
C ASP A 314 6.77 11.45 38.64
N ALA A 315 6.17 12.43 37.93
CA ALA A 315 6.81 13.11 36.84
C ALA A 315 8.06 13.91 37.24
N ALA A 316 8.07 14.46 38.49
CA ALA A 316 9.26 15.12 39.03
C ALA A 316 10.40 14.12 39.33
N ASP A 317 10.06 12.88 39.77
CA ASP A 317 11.04 11.81 40.00
C ASP A 317 11.60 11.30 38.66
N ASP A 318 10.73 11.08 37.66
CA ASP A 318 11.13 10.68 36.30
C ASP A 318 12.06 11.71 35.66
N LEU A 319 11.77 13.00 35.85
CA LEU A 319 12.61 14.10 35.38
C LEU A 319 13.96 14.14 36.11
N ALA A 320 13.94 13.99 37.43
CA ALA A 320 15.15 14.05 38.26
C ALA A 320 16.09 12.88 37.94
N SER A 321 15.55 11.72 37.57
CA SER A 321 16.28 10.52 37.16
C SER A 321 16.68 10.51 35.68
N GLY A 322 16.30 11.53 34.90
CA GLY A 322 16.62 11.62 33.48
C GLY A 322 15.82 10.68 32.57
N ARG A 323 14.78 10.01 33.07
CA ARG A 323 13.90 9.15 32.28
C ARG A 323 13.06 9.93 31.27
N ILE A 324 12.69 11.18 31.62
CA ILE A 324 11.95 12.09 30.75
C ILE A 324 12.61 13.47 30.75
N ALA A 325 12.34 14.25 29.69
CA ALA A 325 12.57 15.69 29.69
C ALA A 325 11.23 16.44 29.68
N PHE A 326 11.24 17.69 30.14
CA PHE A 326 10.13 18.60 29.92
C PHE A 326 10.50 19.65 28.88
N GLY A 327 9.50 20.12 28.13
CA GLY A 327 9.68 21.13 27.11
C GLY A 327 8.42 21.94 26.88
N LEU A 328 8.57 23.03 26.14
CA LEU A 328 7.46 23.84 25.66
C LEU A 328 6.91 23.21 24.40
N HIS A 329 5.69 22.73 24.49
CA HIS A 329 4.91 22.16 23.38
C HIS A 329 3.89 23.15 22.86
N HIS A 330 3.68 23.18 21.56
CA HIS A 330 2.61 23.89 20.90
C HIS A 330 2.06 23.02 19.77
N ALA A 331 0.72 22.90 19.69
CA ALA A 331 0.07 22.17 18.63
C ALA A 331 -0.95 23.03 17.90
N THR A 332 -0.93 22.93 16.56
CA THR A 332 -1.91 23.54 15.66
C THR A 332 -2.46 22.53 14.68
N VAL A 333 -3.72 22.76 14.31
CA VAL A 333 -4.37 22.10 13.16
C VAL A 333 -4.79 23.20 12.21
N VAL A 334 -4.15 23.30 11.05
CA VAL A 334 -4.46 24.26 10.00
C VAL A 334 -5.22 23.55 8.91
N LEU A 335 -6.45 24.00 8.64
CA LEU A 335 -7.37 23.41 7.67
C LEU A 335 -7.38 24.25 6.39
N PHE A 336 -7.54 23.58 5.26
CA PHE A 336 -7.71 24.21 3.96
C PHE A 336 -8.88 23.54 3.22
N ALA A 337 -9.85 24.35 2.77
CA ALA A 337 -11.05 23.90 2.08
C ALA A 337 -11.26 24.71 0.78
N ARG A 338 -12.07 24.19 -0.13
CA ARG A 338 -12.38 24.84 -1.42
C ARG A 338 -13.57 25.79 -1.30
N SER A 339 -14.32 25.68 -0.22
CA SER A 339 -15.47 26.54 0.06
C SER A 339 -15.61 26.79 1.57
N PRO A 340 -16.30 27.88 1.97
CA PRO A 340 -16.62 28.12 3.37
C PRO A 340 -17.43 26.99 4.00
N ALA A 341 -18.34 26.38 3.26
CA ALA A 341 -19.17 25.27 3.76
C ALA A 341 -18.32 24.02 4.08
N GLU A 342 -17.37 23.67 3.20
CA GLU A 342 -16.39 22.59 3.47
C GLU A 342 -15.53 22.93 4.69
N LEU A 343 -15.12 24.20 4.85
CA LEU A 343 -14.33 24.65 5.99
C LEU A 343 -15.11 24.47 7.30
N ASP A 344 -16.39 24.84 7.33
CA ASP A 344 -17.23 24.72 8.53
C ASP A 344 -17.49 23.25 8.91
N ALA A 345 -17.66 22.37 7.90
CA ALA A 345 -17.74 20.93 8.11
C ALA A 345 -16.44 20.38 8.71
N ALA A 346 -15.29 20.71 8.13
CA ALA A 346 -13.98 20.31 8.62
C ALA A 346 -13.69 20.87 10.03
N ALA A 347 -14.09 22.10 10.29
CA ALA A 347 -13.98 22.73 11.61
C ALA A 347 -14.80 22.00 12.67
N SER A 348 -15.98 21.49 12.29
CA SER A 348 -16.82 20.69 13.17
C SER A 348 -16.21 19.33 13.46
N GLN A 349 -15.63 18.67 12.44
CA GLN A 349 -14.88 17.42 12.59
C GLN A 349 -13.66 17.62 13.52
N ALA A 350 -12.90 18.73 13.37
CA ALA A 350 -11.75 19.05 14.21
C ALA A 350 -12.15 19.22 15.69
N ARG A 351 -13.26 19.90 15.98
CA ARG A 351 -13.79 20.00 17.34
C ARG A 351 -14.20 18.65 17.92
N ALA A 352 -14.89 17.84 17.12
CA ALA A 352 -15.29 16.49 17.51
C ALA A 352 -14.08 15.59 17.78
N ALA A 353 -13.04 15.68 16.95
CA ALA A 353 -11.78 14.96 17.15
C ALA A 353 -11.11 15.37 18.48
N GLY A 354 -11.05 16.67 18.76
CA GLY A 354 -10.56 17.18 20.05
C GLY A 354 -11.34 16.63 21.24
N SER A 355 -12.67 16.64 21.17
CA SER A 355 -13.52 16.11 22.24
C SER A 355 -13.28 14.61 22.46
N ARG A 356 -13.15 13.81 21.39
CA ARG A 356 -12.83 12.37 21.50
C ARG A 356 -11.45 12.13 22.11
N ALA A 357 -10.47 12.97 21.77
CA ALA A 357 -9.14 12.91 22.36
C ALA A 357 -9.09 13.46 23.80
N GLY A 358 -10.20 13.95 24.36
CA GLY A 358 -10.24 14.55 25.70
C GLY A 358 -9.51 15.89 25.79
N CYS A 359 -9.31 16.58 24.67
CA CYS A 359 -8.63 17.89 24.62
C CYS A 359 -9.56 19.00 24.12
N VAL A 360 -9.19 20.26 24.39
CA VAL A 360 -9.92 21.44 23.91
C VAL A 360 -9.12 22.10 22.79
N MET A 361 -9.66 22.01 21.57
CA MET A 361 -9.17 22.74 20.40
C MET A 361 -9.96 24.04 20.23
N VAL A 362 -9.27 25.14 20.09
CA VAL A 362 -9.87 26.48 19.90
C VAL A 362 -9.62 26.91 18.46
N ARG A 363 -10.70 27.22 17.72
CA ARG A 363 -10.59 27.94 16.45
C ARG A 363 -10.11 29.35 16.76
N GLU A 364 -8.98 29.74 16.25
CA GLU A 364 -8.33 30.99 16.50
C GLU A 364 -8.98 32.14 15.69
N GLU A 365 -9.21 33.25 16.30
CA GLU A 365 -9.64 34.47 15.65
C GLU A 365 -8.49 35.51 15.70
N ILE A 366 -8.26 36.13 16.87
CA ILE A 366 -7.15 37.06 17.05
C ILE A 366 -5.79 36.35 16.89
N GLY A 367 -5.71 35.09 17.32
CA GLY A 367 -4.52 34.23 17.23
C GLY A 367 -4.30 33.56 15.87
N ALA A 368 -5.22 33.70 14.91
CA ALA A 368 -5.18 32.98 13.66
C ALA A 368 -3.86 33.16 12.88
N ARG A 369 -3.40 34.39 12.73
CA ARG A 369 -2.12 34.72 12.11
C ARG A 369 -0.94 34.12 12.86
N ALA A 370 -0.91 34.23 14.17
CA ALA A 370 0.16 33.66 15.00
C ALA A 370 0.18 32.11 14.85
N GLY A 371 -0.97 31.45 14.99
CA GLY A 371 -1.08 29.99 14.86
C GLY A 371 -0.70 29.48 13.46
N TYR A 372 -1.05 30.22 12.41
CA TYR A 372 -0.65 29.88 11.04
C TYR A 372 0.88 29.93 10.85
N PHE A 373 1.55 30.98 11.36
CA PHE A 373 3.01 31.06 11.24
C PHE A 373 3.76 30.21 12.26
N ALA A 374 3.13 29.81 13.36
CA ALA A 374 3.72 28.93 14.37
C ALA A 374 4.02 27.51 13.85
N GLN A 375 3.33 27.06 12.78
CA GLN A 375 3.59 25.76 12.17
C GLN A 375 4.94 25.69 11.46
N HIS A 376 5.54 26.83 11.07
CA HIS A 376 6.83 26.86 10.40
C HIS A 376 7.97 26.68 11.43
N PRO A 377 8.85 25.64 11.26
CA PRO A 377 10.00 25.47 12.14
C PRO A 377 10.89 26.72 12.14
N GLY A 378 11.38 27.12 13.32
CA GLY A 378 12.12 28.37 13.51
C GLY A 378 11.24 29.55 13.96
N ASN A 379 9.91 29.48 13.80
CA ASN A 379 8.98 30.54 14.18
C ASN A 379 8.47 30.40 15.64
N ALA A 380 9.34 30.08 16.59
CA ALA A 380 8.97 29.88 18.00
C ALA A 380 8.24 31.07 18.62
N GLY A 381 8.55 32.31 18.18
CA GLY A 381 7.88 33.55 18.66
C GLY A 381 6.39 33.65 18.35
N PHE A 382 5.88 32.87 17.40
CA PHE A 382 4.46 32.83 17.05
C PHE A 382 3.65 31.78 17.85
N ARG A 383 4.27 30.97 18.73
CA ARG A 383 3.61 29.93 19.54
C ARG A 383 2.86 30.50 20.70
N ALA A 384 1.66 31.04 20.44
CA ALA A 384 0.88 31.81 21.44
C ALA A 384 0.37 30.95 22.62
N ARG A 385 0.16 29.61 22.41
CA ARG A 385 -0.37 28.70 23.44
C ARG A 385 0.65 27.61 23.80
N ALA A 386 1.91 27.97 23.96
CA ALA A 386 2.92 27.02 24.40
C ALA A 386 2.66 26.55 25.82
N ALA A 387 2.67 25.26 26.08
CA ALA A 387 2.49 24.63 27.38
C ALA A 387 3.64 23.68 27.71
N MET A 388 3.96 23.58 29.00
CA MET A 388 5.00 22.65 29.47
C MET A 388 4.42 21.24 29.57
N ILE A 389 4.98 20.29 28.78
CA ILE A 389 4.64 18.85 28.83
C ILE A 389 5.91 18.01 28.90
N SER A 390 5.77 16.74 29.24
CA SER A 390 6.89 15.77 29.19
C SER A 390 7.18 15.30 27.76
N SER A 391 8.40 14.81 27.53
CA SER A 391 8.80 14.12 26.29
C SER A 391 7.90 12.91 26.02
N LYS A 392 7.40 12.22 27.03
CA LYS A 392 6.44 11.12 26.93
C LYS A 392 5.11 11.60 26.34
N ASN A 393 4.55 12.67 26.91
CA ASN A 393 3.29 13.22 26.37
C ASN A 393 3.46 13.72 24.93
N PHE A 394 4.63 14.33 24.62
CA PHE A 394 4.91 14.75 23.25
C PHE A 394 4.92 13.55 22.28
N ALA A 395 5.63 12.46 22.61
CA ALA A 395 5.68 11.26 21.79
C ALA A 395 4.30 10.62 21.54
N HIS A 396 3.42 10.65 22.54
CA HIS A 396 2.03 10.18 22.42
C HIS A 396 1.17 11.07 21.53
N LEU A 397 1.29 12.41 21.67
CA LEU A 397 0.53 13.37 20.85
C LEU A 397 1.04 13.42 19.40
N ALA A 398 2.35 13.35 19.22
CA ALA A 398 3.05 13.43 17.94
C ALA A 398 3.41 12.03 17.38
N ALA A 399 2.49 11.08 17.52
CA ALA A 399 2.71 9.70 17.05
C ALA A 399 2.99 9.63 15.54
N LEU A 400 3.91 8.75 15.18
CA LEU A 400 4.34 8.52 13.79
C LEU A 400 3.44 7.50 13.09
N HIS A 401 2.13 7.69 13.20
CA HIS A 401 1.16 6.86 12.51
C HIS A 401 0.92 7.37 11.09
N ALA A 402 0.75 6.44 10.15
CA ALA A 402 0.41 6.74 8.77
C ALA A 402 -0.34 5.58 8.13
N ASN A 403 -1.01 5.84 7.02
CA ASN A 403 -1.60 4.80 6.19
C ASN A 403 -0.62 4.48 5.05
N PRO A 404 -0.26 3.20 4.83
CA PRO A 404 0.54 2.81 3.70
C PRO A 404 -0.08 3.29 2.39
N ARG A 405 0.75 3.90 1.51
CA ARG A 405 0.32 4.42 0.21
C ARG A 405 0.37 3.36 -0.90
N GLY A 406 0.95 2.19 -0.59
CA GLY A 406 1.29 1.20 -1.60
C GLY A 406 2.45 1.64 -2.49
N LEU A 407 2.58 1.07 -3.69
CA LEU A 407 3.71 1.26 -4.58
C LEU A 407 3.39 2.26 -5.70
N GLY A 408 4.32 3.17 -5.98
CA GLY A 408 4.28 4.04 -7.14
C GLY A 408 4.70 3.32 -8.44
N ALA A 409 4.59 4.01 -9.58
CA ALA A 409 4.97 3.44 -10.88
C ALA A 409 6.47 3.07 -10.94
N SER A 410 7.34 3.90 -10.36
CA SER A 410 8.79 3.66 -10.29
C SER A 410 9.20 2.55 -9.32
N GLU A 411 8.27 2.10 -8.46
CA GLU A 411 8.49 1.08 -7.44
C GLU A 411 7.81 -0.25 -7.78
N THR A 412 7.20 -0.35 -8.97
CA THR A 412 6.40 -1.50 -9.36
C THR A 412 7.05 -2.25 -10.51
N PRO A 413 7.34 -3.55 -10.41
CA PRO A 413 7.98 -4.33 -11.46
C PRO A 413 7.26 -4.30 -12.81
N TRP A 414 5.92 -4.25 -12.82
CA TRP A 414 5.12 -4.10 -14.04
C TRP A 414 4.93 -2.65 -14.51
N GLY A 415 5.73 -1.71 -13.96
CA GLY A 415 5.81 -0.32 -14.41
C GLY A 415 4.66 0.58 -13.96
N GLN A 416 3.61 0.02 -13.36
CA GLN A 416 2.49 0.76 -12.78
C GLN A 416 1.73 -0.10 -11.75
N PRO A 417 1.10 0.52 -10.74
CA PRO A 417 0.24 -0.20 -9.82
C PRO A 417 -0.98 -0.78 -10.56
N ILE A 418 -1.50 -1.86 -10.04
CA ILE A 418 -2.66 -2.57 -10.63
C ILE A 418 -3.91 -1.69 -10.50
N THR A 419 -4.16 -1.17 -9.30
CA THR A 419 -5.29 -0.27 -9.03
C THR A 419 -5.03 0.54 -7.77
N THR A 420 -5.84 1.56 -7.53
CA THR A 420 -5.91 2.26 -6.24
C THR A 420 -7.15 1.77 -5.49
N LEU A 421 -6.97 1.36 -4.24
CA LEU A 421 -8.03 0.93 -3.34
C LEU A 421 -8.22 2.00 -2.24
N PRO A 422 -9.46 2.35 -1.91
CA PRO A 422 -9.73 3.13 -0.70
C PRO A 422 -9.32 2.33 0.54
N THR A 423 -8.82 2.99 1.57
CA THR A 423 -8.61 2.37 2.87
C THR A 423 -9.77 2.67 3.81
N ALA A 424 -9.96 1.85 4.85
CA ALA A 424 -10.96 2.10 5.89
C ALA A 424 -10.78 3.46 6.58
N ALA A 425 -9.57 4.01 6.56
CA ALA A 425 -9.23 5.34 7.10
C ALA A 425 -9.33 6.48 6.05
N GLY A 426 -10.01 6.26 4.91
CA GLY A 426 -10.17 7.29 3.86
C GLY A 426 -8.91 7.57 3.04
N GLY A 427 -7.87 6.77 3.17
CA GLY A 427 -6.64 6.88 2.39
C GLY A 427 -6.73 6.21 1.02
N ALA A 428 -5.71 6.44 0.19
CA ALA A 428 -5.52 5.79 -1.10
C ALA A 428 -4.36 4.79 -1.01
N PHE A 429 -4.62 3.52 -1.30
CA PHE A 429 -3.61 2.47 -1.35
C PHE A 429 -3.39 1.99 -2.79
N ARG A 430 -2.19 2.18 -3.31
CA ARG A 430 -1.80 1.74 -4.67
C ARG A 430 -1.39 0.27 -4.61
N PHE A 431 -2.30 -0.59 -5.00
CA PHE A 431 -2.12 -2.04 -4.96
C PHE A 431 -1.21 -2.52 -6.08
N SER A 432 -0.30 -3.43 -5.75
CA SER A 432 0.49 -4.25 -6.67
C SER A 432 0.52 -5.69 -6.17
N PHE A 433 0.54 -6.66 -7.07
CA PHE A 433 0.79 -8.07 -6.70
C PHE A 433 2.23 -8.25 -6.20
N HIS A 434 3.17 -7.48 -6.73
CA HIS A 434 4.60 -7.60 -6.48
C HIS A 434 5.03 -6.81 -5.25
N LEU A 435 6.07 -7.30 -4.60
CA LEU A 435 6.85 -6.50 -3.66
C LEU A 435 7.52 -5.32 -4.39
N ARG A 436 7.97 -4.34 -3.61
CA ARG A 436 8.70 -3.17 -4.13
C ARG A 436 9.86 -3.61 -5.03
N GLY A 437 9.92 -3.04 -6.21
CA GLY A 437 10.96 -3.30 -7.21
C GLY A 437 10.93 -2.26 -8.32
N ARG A 438 11.95 -2.25 -9.18
CA ARG A 438 12.03 -1.32 -10.32
C ARG A 438 11.22 -1.85 -11.50
N PRO A 439 10.71 -0.97 -12.39
CA PRO A 439 10.09 -1.40 -13.64
C PRO A 439 11.00 -2.34 -14.44
N GLY A 440 10.45 -3.50 -14.86
CA GLY A 440 11.20 -4.54 -15.55
C GLY A 440 11.98 -5.51 -14.64
N GLU A 441 12.06 -5.25 -13.34
CA GLU A 441 12.66 -6.17 -12.38
C GLU A 441 11.75 -7.40 -12.17
N ARG A 442 12.37 -8.58 -12.07
CA ARG A 442 11.66 -9.83 -11.79
C ARG A 442 11.58 -10.07 -10.30
N SER A 443 10.56 -9.54 -9.65
CA SER A 443 10.32 -9.72 -8.22
C SER A 443 9.19 -10.71 -7.95
N VAL A 444 9.06 -11.11 -6.68
CA VAL A 444 7.97 -12.01 -6.26
C VAL A 444 6.65 -11.25 -6.29
N GLY A 445 5.64 -11.85 -6.94
CA GLY A 445 4.28 -11.32 -7.04
C GLY A 445 3.21 -12.34 -6.65
N HIS A 446 3.59 -13.42 -5.96
CA HIS A 446 2.62 -14.45 -5.57
C HIS A 446 1.68 -13.90 -4.48
N THR A 447 0.40 -14.16 -4.64
CA THR A 447 -0.65 -13.62 -3.78
C THR A 447 -1.54 -14.73 -3.25
N LEU A 448 -1.81 -14.70 -1.96
CA LEU A 448 -2.76 -15.58 -1.28
C LEU A 448 -4.04 -14.80 -0.97
N VAL A 449 -5.19 -15.29 -1.44
CA VAL A 449 -6.50 -14.70 -1.17
C VAL A 449 -7.31 -15.65 -0.29
N LEU A 450 -7.59 -15.18 0.92
CA LEU A 450 -8.28 -15.94 1.97
C LEU A 450 -9.65 -15.34 2.26
N GLY A 451 -10.69 -16.18 2.28
CA GLY A 451 -12.01 -15.74 2.63
C GLY A 451 -13.04 -16.84 2.43
N ARG A 452 -14.06 -16.87 3.28
CA ARG A 452 -15.16 -17.85 3.17
C ARG A 452 -15.99 -17.60 1.92
N THR A 453 -16.83 -18.57 1.58
CA THR A 453 -17.86 -18.43 0.54
C THR A 453 -18.77 -17.23 0.85
N GLY A 454 -19.00 -16.37 -0.14
CA GLY A 454 -19.82 -15.15 0.00
C GLY A 454 -19.11 -13.94 0.59
N SER A 455 -17.81 -14.02 0.96
CA SER A 455 -17.03 -12.86 1.44
C SER A 455 -16.67 -11.83 0.37
N GLY A 456 -16.88 -12.13 -0.91
CA GLY A 456 -16.47 -11.30 -2.04
C GLY A 456 -15.11 -11.67 -2.64
N LYS A 457 -14.49 -12.76 -2.21
CA LYS A 457 -13.19 -13.26 -2.69
C LYS A 457 -13.11 -13.33 -4.22
N THR A 458 -14.05 -14.05 -4.86
CA THR A 458 -14.07 -14.22 -6.32
C THR A 458 -14.33 -12.90 -7.04
N LEU A 459 -15.29 -12.09 -6.56
CA LEU A 459 -15.58 -10.76 -7.11
C LEU A 459 -14.36 -9.83 -7.04
N GLY A 460 -13.72 -9.76 -5.87
CA GLY A 460 -12.51 -8.94 -5.66
C GLY A 460 -11.35 -9.41 -6.55
N THR A 461 -11.18 -10.73 -6.72
CA THR A 461 -10.15 -11.28 -7.61
C THR A 461 -10.45 -10.98 -9.07
N ALA A 462 -11.70 -11.13 -9.54
CA ALA A 462 -12.11 -10.77 -10.89
C ALA A 462 -11.87 -9.28 -11.19
N PHE A 463 -12.15 -8.41 -10.20
CA PHE A 463 -11.81 -6.99 -10.30
C PHE A 463 -10.30 -6.77 -10.45
N LEU A 464 -9.47 -7.39 -9.61
CA LEU A 464 -8.01 -7.27 -9.69
C LEU A 464 -7.46 -7.83 -11.01
N ILE A 465 -8.05 -8.90 -11.55
CA ILE A 465 -7.73 -9.43 -12.89
C ILE A 465 -8.03 -8.39 -13.97
N ALA A 466 -9.23 -7.79 -13.95
CA ALA A 466 -9.62 -6.75 -14.90
C ALA A 466 -8.68 -5.54 -14.81
N GLN A 467 -8.29 -5.15 -13.60
CA GLN A 467 -7.35 -4.06 -13.38
C GLN A 467 -5.92 -4.39 -13.85
N ALA A 468 -5.49 -5.65 -13.70
CA ALA A 468 -4.17 -6.10 -14.17
C ALA A 468 -4.00 -6.00 -15.70
N ARG A 469 -5.10 -6.00 -16.46
CA ARG A 469 -5.08 -5.84 -17.93
C ARG A 469 -4.43 -4.55 -18.39
N ARG A 470 -4.44 -3.51 -17.57
CA ARG A 470 -3.74 -2.24 -17.85
C ARG A 470 -2.23 -2.37 -18.04
N THR A 471 -1.63 -3.40 -17.45
CA THR A 471 -0.19 -3.68 -17.58
C THR A 471 0.16 -4.50 -18.83
N GLY A 472 -0.86 -4.88 -19.62
CA GLY A 472 -0.68 -5.79 -20.76
C GLY A 472 -0.47 -7.25 -20.34
N ALA A 473 -0.73 -7.59 -19.08
CA ALA A 473 -0.53 -8.93 -18.56
C ALA A 473 -1.42 -9.97 -19.27
N ARG A 474 -0.84 -11.15 -19.49
CA ARG A 474 -1.57 -12.36 -19.84
C ARG A 474 -2.25 -12.92 -18.59
N ILE A 475 -3.48 -13.41 -18.74
CA ILE A 475 -4.27 -13.97 -17.64
C ILE A 475 -4.53 -15.44 -17.94
N ILE A 476 -4.22 -16.33 -17.01
CA ILE A 476 -4.52 -17.75 -17.05
C ILE A 476 -5.24 -18.12 -15.77
N VAL A 477 -6.42 -18.71 -15.88
CA VAL A 477 -7.28 -18.99 -14.72
C VAL A 477 -7.66 -20.47 -14.71
N PHE A 478 -7.41 -21.13 -13.60
CA PHE A 478 -7.99 -22.41 -13.26
C PHE A 478 -9.15 -22.16 -12.31
N ASP A 479 -10.35 -22.37 -12.80
CA ASP A 479 -11.60 -22.01 -12.15
C ASP A 479 -12.34 -23.27 -11.66
N LYS A 480 -13.03 -23.13 -10.55
CA LYS A 480 -13.94 -24.13 -10.03
C LYS A 480 -15.34 -23.55 -9.95
N ASP A 481 -16.31 -24.34 -10.36
CA ASP A 481 -17.73 -23.97 -10.35
C ASP A 481 -18.06 -22.74 -11.23
N ARG A 482 -17.22 -22.42 -12.21
CA ARG A 482 -17.39 -21.36 -13.22
C ARG A 482 -17.58 -19.96 -12.66
N GLY A 483 -17.04 -19.70 -11.48
CA GLY A 483 -17.17 -18.41 -10.83
C GLY A 483 -16.54 -17.25 -11.61
N LEU A 484 -15.52 -17.54 -12.42
CA LEU A 484 -14.78 -16.57 -13.23
C LEU A 484 -15.10 -16.65 -14.74
N GLU A 485 -15.96 -17.54 -15.22
CA GLU A 485 -16.29 -17.67 -16.64
C GLU A 485 -16.79 -16.34 -17.25
N THR A 486 -17.78 -15.73 -16.60
CA THR A 486 -18.42 -14.51 -17.09
C THR A 486 -17.43 -13.34 -17.26
N PRO A 487 -16.64 -12.96 -16.25
CA PRO A 487 -15.68 -11.85 -16.40
C PRO A 487 -14.57 -12.16 -17.40
N LEU A 488 -14.10 -13.40 -17.51
CA LEU A 488 -13.05 -13.76 -18.46
C LEU A 488 -13.55 -13.64 -19.91
N ARG A 489 -14.77 -14.09 -20.19
CA ARG A 489 -15.40 -13.90 -21.52
C ARG A 489 -15.68 -12.44 -21.84
N ALA A 490 -16.11 -11.65 -20.86
CA ALA A 490 -16.30 -10.20 -21.02
C ALA A 490 -15.00 -9.47 -21.39
N MET A 491 -13.84 -9.97 -20.92
CA MET A 491 -12.51 -9.48 -21.32
C MET A 491 -12.05 -9.99 -22.69
N GLY A 492 -12.92 -10.68 -23.45
CA GLY A 492 -12.60 -11.29 -24.74
C GLY A 492 -11.75 -12.57 -24.63
N GLY A 493 -11.76 -13.20 -23.46
CA GLY A 493 -11.00 -14.41 -23.20
C GLY A 493 -11.67 -15.69 -23.70
N SER A 494 -10.84 -16.72 -23.93
CA SER A 494 -11.30 -18.10 -24.13
C SER A 494 -11.57 -18.75 -22.77
N TYR A 495 -12.61 -19.56 -22.70
CA TYR A 495 -12.95 -20.33 -21.51
C TYR A 495 -13.34 -21.75 -21.90
N SER A 496 -12.55 -22.73 -21.48
CA SER A 496 -12.71 -24.13 -21.82
C SER A 496 -13.23 -24.92 -20.62
N ALA A 497 -14.39 -25.57 -20.78
CA ALA A 497 -14.88 -26.53 -19.82
C ALA A 497 -14.45 -27.91 -20.22
N VAL A 498 -13.69 -28.60 -19.39
CA VAL A 498 -13.29 -30.00 -19.62
C VAL A 498 -14.36 -30.88 -19.00
N ARG A 499 -15.10 -31.58 -19.87
CA ARG A 499 -16.18 -32.47 -19.48
C ARG A 499 -15.79 -33.90 -19.66
N LEU A 500 -16.17 -34.75 -18.69
CA LEU A 500 -15.91 -36.17 -18.76
C LEU A 500 -16.60 -36.82 -19.98
N GLY A 501 -15.83 -37.51 -20.81
CA GLY A 501 -16.33 -38.17 -21.99
C GLY A 501 -16.53 -37.31 -23.25
N GLU A 502 -16.35 -35.96 -23.15
CA GLU A 502 -16.37 -35.10 -24.32
C GLU A 502 -14.94 -34.86 -24.85
N ALA A 503 -14.76 -35.02 -26.16
CA ALA A 503 -13.44 -34.86 -26.81
C ALA A 503 -12.91 -33.43 -26.62
N THR A 504 -11.73 -33.32 -26.01
CA THR A 504 -11.08 -31.99 -25.78
C THR A 504 -10.41 -31.43 -27.04
N GLY A 505 -10.01 -32.30 -27.97
CA GLY A 505 -9.18 -31.96 -29.12
C GLY A 505 -7.70 -31.69 -28.76
N PHE A 506 -7.30 -31.92 -27.53
CA PHE A 506 -5.89 -31.74 -27.11
C PHE A 506 -4.99 -32.81 -27.71
N ASN A 507 -3.81 -32.41 -28.15
CA ASN A 507 -2.87 -33.31 -28.81
C ASN A 507 -1.41 -33.03 -28.41
N PRO A 508 -0.93 -33.64 -27.30
CA PRO A 508 0.46 -33.52 -26.89
C PRO A 508 1.47 -33.99 -27.94
N PHE A 509 1.07 -34.96 -28.77
CA PHE A 509 1.93 -35.56 -29.84
C PHE A 509 2.20 -34.57 -30.98
N ALA A 510 1.29 -33.67 -31.27
CA ALA A 510 1.46 -32.59 -32.23
C ALA A 510 2.20 -31.39 -31.62
N ALA A 511 1.97 -31.13 -30.34
CA ALA A 511 2.51 -29.95 -29.67
C ALA A 511 3.99 -30.09 -29.22
N GLU A 512 4.42 -31.30 -28.79
CA GLU A 512 5.72 -31.52 -28.12
C GLU A 512 6.67 -32.33 -29.05
N THR A 513 7.14 -31.70 -30.13
CA THR A 513 7.94 -32.39 -31.18
C THR A 513 9.41 -32.01 -31.19
N ASP A 514 9.83 -30.91 -30.55
CA ASP A 514 11.24 -30.56 -30.41
C ASP A 514 11.96 -31.44 -29.37
N GLU A 515 13.28 -31.38 -29.28
CA GLU A 515 14.08 -32.22 -28.39
C GLU A 515 13.60 -32.15 -26.92
N ARG A 516 13.31 -30.95 -26.40
CA ARG A 516 12.78 -30.77 -25.05
C ARG A 516 11.35 -31.30 -24.89
N GLY A 517 10.56 -31.23 -25.94
CA GLY A 517 9.22 -31.79 -25.99
C GLY A 517 9.24 -33.31 -26.01
N GLN A 518 10.11 -33.90 -26.81
CA GLN A 518 10.28 -35.34 -26.87
C GLN A 518 10.72 -35.93 -25.52
N ALA A 519 11.68 -35.30 -24.84
CA ALA A 519 12.10 -35.69 -23.50
C ALA A 519 10.91 -35.64 -22.52
N TRP A 520 10.18 -34.53 -22.49
CA TRP A 520 9.01 -34.39 -21.64
C TRP A 520 7.91 -35.38 -21.96
N LEU A 521 7.62 -35.61 -23.26
CA LEU A 521 6.58 -36.53 -23.72
C LEU A 521 6.90 -37.97 -23.31
N THR A 522 8.19 -38.35 -23.37
CA THR A 522 8.68 -39.67 -22.94
C THR A 522 8.48 -39.86 -21.44
N ASP A 523 8.87 -38.89 -20.62
CA ASP A 523 8.73 -38.94 -19.17
C ASP A 523 7.25 -38.96 -18.76
N TRP A 524 6.44 -38.11 -19.39
CA TRP A 524 5.01 -38.01 -19.15
C TRP A 524 4.25 -39.29 -19.47
N LEU A 525 4.48 -39.85 -20.65
CA LEU A 525 3.90 -41.15 -21.05
C LEU A 525 4.37 -42.29 -20.16
N SER A 526 5.67 -42.30 -19.80
CA SER A 526 6.19 -43.30 -18.85
C SER A 526 5.45 -43.22 -17.51
N ALA A 527 5.18 -42.04 -17.00
CA ALA A 527 4.41 -41.86 -15.75
C ALA A 527 2.95 -42.33 -15.89
N LEU A 528 2.29 -41.99 -17.00
CA LEU A 528 0.89 -42.43 -17.27
C LEU A 528 0.77 -43.93 -17.40
N LEU A 529 1.70 -44.57 -18.11
CA LEU A 529 1.68 -46.00 -18.39
C LEU A 529 2.20 -46.85 -17.21
N SER A 530 2.83 -46.24 -16.21
CA SER A 530 3.33 -46.95 -15.02
C SER A 530 2.30 -47.08 -13.92
N ARG A 531 1.05 -46.72 -14.11
CA ARG A 531 -0.01 -46.80 -13.09
C ARG A 531 -0.23 -48.26 -12.60
N GLU A 532 -0.11 -49.22 -13.44
CA GLU A 532 -0.27 -50.67 -13.11
C GLU A 532 1.06 -51.36 -12.77
N GLY A 533 2.15 -50.60 -12.73
CA GLY A 533 3.52 -51.08 -12.46
C GLY A 533 4.56 -50.43 -13.36
N PRO A 534 5.81 -50.46 -12.97
CA PRO A 534 6.89 -49.80 -13.71
C PRO A 534 7.04 -50.44 -15.14
N LEU A 535 7.47 -49.62 -16.10
CA LEU A 535 7.84 -50.10 -17.42
C LEU A 535 9.15 -50.90 -17.36
N SER A 536 9.19 -52.01 -18.14
CA SER A 536 10.46 -52.71 -18.34
C SER A 536 11.45 -51.87 -19.18
N ALA A 537 12.72 -52.24 -19.18
CA ALA A 537 13.74 -51.58 -20.00
C ALA A 537 13.37 -51.60 -21.50
N THR A 538 12.84 -52.71 -21.99
CA THR A 538 12.37 -52.89 -23.40
C THR A 538 11.22 -51.94 -23.69
N GLN A 539 10.23 -51.84 -22.80
CA GLN A 539 9.07 -50.95 -22.96
C GLN A 539 9.50 -49.47 -22.91
N ALA A 540 10.39 -49.12 -22.01
CA ALA A 540 10.88 -47.74 -21.90
C ALA A 540 11.68 -47.33 -23.16
N GLN A 541 12.50 -48.26 -23.72
CA GLN A 541 13.23 -48.02 -24.96
C GLN A 541 12.30 -47.88 -26.14
N ALA A 542 11.27 -48.73 -26.25
CA ALA A 542 10.25 -48.69 -27.31
C ALA A 542 9.46 -47.38 -27.25
N LEU A 543 9.09 -46.92 -26.05
CA LEU A 543 8.41 -45.65 -25.84
C LEU A 543 9.26 -44.48 -26.32
N ALA A 544 10.53 -44.42 -25.91
CA ALA A 544 11.43 -43.33 -26.30
C ALA A 544 11.67 -43.31 -27.81
N GLN A 545 11.74 -44.49 -28.47
CA GLN A 545 11.84 -44.61 -29.92
C GLN A 545 10.55 -44.12 -30.61
N ALA A 546 9.40 -44.51 -30.12
CA ALA A 546 8.10 -44.09 -30.67
C ALA A 546 7.90 -42.57 -30.61
N VAL A 547 8.36 -41.93 -29.54
CA VAL A 547 8.30 -40.47 -29.39
C VAL A 547 9.19 -39.79 -30.46
N ARG A 548 10.38 -40.30 -30.72
CA ARG A 548 11.25 -39.78 -31.80
C ARG A 548 10.62 -39.92 -33.17
N VAL A 549 10.09 -41.14 -33.50
CA VAL A 549 9.39 -41.38 -34.75
C VAL A 549 8.18 -40.48 -34.93
N ASN A 550 7.40 -40.24 -33.85
CA ASN A 550 6.27 -39.31 -33.88
C ASN A 550 6.71 -37.90 -34.28
N ALA A 551 7.84 -37.43 -33.77
CA ALA A 551 8.34 -36.07 -34.07
C ALA A 551 8.76 -35.93 -35.55
N GLU A 552 9.21 -37.03 -36.20
CA GLU A 552 9.59 -37.10 -37.61
C GLU A 552 8.40 -37.40 -38.55
N THR A 553 7.26 -37.85 -38.00
CA THR A 553 6.05 -38.20 -38.76
C THR A 553 5.37 -36.91 -39.30
N ASP A 554 4.64 -37.05 -40.41
CA ASP A 554 3.82 -35.99 -40.98
C ASP A 554 2.91 -35.37 -39.89
N PRO A 555 2.88 -34.06 -39.73
CA PRO A 555 2.01 -33.41 -38.74
C PRO A 555 0.57 -33.89 -38.75
N ALA A 556 -0.02 -34.15 -39.90
CA ALA A 556 -1.41 -34.62 -40.03
C ALA A 556 -1.64 -36.01 -39.42
N LEU A 557 -0.58 -36.79 -39.20
CA LEU A 557 -0.64 -38.16 -38.66
C LEU A 557 -0.23 -38.22 -37.18
N ARG A 558 0.13 -37.07 -36.57
CA ARG A 558 0.51 -37.02 -35.15
C ARG A 558 -0.72 -37.07 -34.27
N GLY A 559 -0.95 -38.19 -33.65
CA GLY A 559 -2.05 -38.40 -32.73
C GLY A 559 -1.93 -39.74 -32.02
N LEU A 560 -2.69 -39.87 -30.94
CA LEU A 560 -2.61 -41.00 -30.02
C LEU A 560 -2.83 -42.34 -30.73
N ARG A 561 -3.79 -42.42 -31.65
CA ARG A 561 -4.10 -43.63 -32.40
C ARG A 561 -2.92 -44.10 -33.27
N ALA A 562 -2.28 -43.18 -34.01
CA ALA A 562 -1.14 -43.49 -34.83
C ALA A 562 0.09 -43.87 -33.98
N PHE A 563 0.27 -43.14 -32.86
CA PHE A 563 1.32 -43.38 -31.89
C PHE A 563 1.23 -44.79 -31.27
N ARG A 564 0.05 -45.20 -30.80
CA ARG A 564 -0.20 -46.51 -30.20
C ARG A 564 0.14 -47.68 -31.14
N ARG A 565 -0.12 -47.55 -32.45
CA ARG A 565 0.16 -48.60 -33.43
C ARG A 565 1.65 -49.01 -33.50
N GLN A 566 2.55 -48.14 -33.11
CA GLN A 566 3.99 -48.40 -33.08
C GLN A 566 4.36 -49.50 -32.05
N PHE A 567 3.53 -49.74 -31.06
CA PHE A 567 3.79 -50.72 -29.99
C PHE A 567 3.35 -52.15 -30.34
N ARG A 568 2.69 -52.41 -31.51
CA ARG A 568 2.27 -53.75 -31.92
C ARG A 568 3.43 -54.68 -32.18
N ALA A 569 4.61 -54.17 -32.49
CA ALA A 569 5.80 -54.92 -32.78
C ALA A 569 6.79 -55.01 -31.60
N VAL A 570 6.41 -54.55 -30.43
CA VAL A 570 7.24 -54.64 -29.24
C VAL A 570 7.18 -56.04 -28.67
N ASP A 571 8.33 -56.58 -28.29
CA ASP A 571 8.43 -57.91 -27.70
C ASP A 571 8.15 -57.84 -26.17
N ASP A 572 6.90 -57.69 -25.86
CA ASP A 572 6.39 -57.54 -24.47
C ASP A 572 5.00 -58.19 -24.28
N GLU A 573 4.69 -59.19 -25.15
CA GLU A 573 3.40 -59.85 -25.16
C GLU A 573 2.20 -58.90 -25.41
N GLY A 574 2.47 -57.69 -25.97
CA GLY A 574 1.47 -56.65 -26.22
C GLY A 574 1.10 -55.77 -25.02
N ALA A 575 1.83 -55.91 -23.92
CA ALA A 575 1.49 -55.20 -22.66
C ALA A 575 1.52 -53.69 -22.83
N LEU A 576 2.49 -53.12 -23.52
CA LEU A 576 2.57 -51.64 -23.73
C LEU A 576 1.45 -51.17 -24.67
N PHE A 577 1.10 -51.95 -25.68
CA PHE A 577 -0.02 -51.66 -26.57
C PHE A 577 -1.37 -51.66 -25.83
N GLU A 578 -1.57 -52.57 -24.89
CA GLU A 578 -2.79 -52.66 -24.06
C GLU A 578 -2.86 -51.50 -23.06
N ARG A 579 -1.80 -51.20 -22.31
CA ARG A 579 -1.74 -50.05 -21.37
C ARG A 579 -2.04 -48.73 -22.09
N MET A 580 -1.56 -48.55 -23.31
CA MET A 580 -1.85 -47.39 -24.12
C MET A 580 -3.31 -47.33 -24.58
N GLY A 581 -4.01 -48.44 -24.59
CA GLY A 581 -5.40 -48.59 -25.00
C GLY A 581 -6.39 -47.83 -24.14
N GLU A 582 -6.10 -47.64 -22.84
CA GLU A 582 -6.95 -46.82 -21.97
C GLU A 582 -7.11 -45.38 -22.46
N TRP A 583 -6.05 -44.84 -23.08
CA TRP A 583 -5.98 -43.49 -23.57
C TRP A 583 -6.36 -43.28 -25.02
N ASP A 584 -6.50 -44.35 -25.81
CA ASP A 584 -6.92 -44.33 -27.22
C ASP A 584 -8.44 -44.15 -27.38
N ALA A 585 -8.88 -43.75 -28.56
CA ALA A 585 -10.26 -43.36 -28.87
C ALA A 585 -11.37 -44.32 -28.36
N GLU A 586 -11.04 -45.61 -28.22
CA GLU A 586 -11.95 -46.63 -27.69
C GLU A 586 -11.76 -46.90 -26.20
N GLY A 587 -10.76 -46.25 -25.57
CA GLY A 587 -10.42 -46.44 -24.16
C GLY A 587 -11.19 -45.48 -23.25
N ALA A 588 -11.12 -45.78 -21.95
CA ALA A 588 -11.84 -45.03 -20.92
C ALA A 588 -11.51 -43.51 -20.93
N PHE A 589 -10.28 -43.13 -21.30
CA PHE A 589 -9.79 -41.76 -21.31
C PHE A 589 -9.48 -41.22 -22.71
N GLY A 590 -9.94 -41.94 -23.79
CA GLY A 590 -9.63 -41.58 -25.18
C GLY A 590 -10.11 -40.19 -25.59
N TRP A 591 -11.14 -39.70 -24.95
CA TRP A 591 -11.70 -38.37 -25.18
C TRP A 591 -10.74 -37.25 -24.76
N LEU A 592 -9.81 -37.49 -23.82
CA LEU A 592 -8.96 -36.48 -23.22
C LEU A 592 -7.88 -35.94 -24.18
N PHE A 593 -7.34 -36.81 -25.03
CA PHE A 593 -6.29 -36.49 -26.01
C PHE A 593 -6.67 -36.92 -27.43
N ALA A 594 -7.94 -36.67 -27.80
CA ALA A 594 -8.54 -37.08 -29.06
C ALA A 594 -8.15 -36.22 -30.27
N GLY A 595 -7.26 -35.27 -30.14
CA GLY A 595 -6.80 -34.40 -31.23
C GLY A 595 -6.02 -35.21 -32.29
N ASP A 596 -6.38 -35.05 -33.56
CA ASP A 596 -5.66 -35.62 -34.69
C ASP A 596 -4.93 -34.52 -35.47
N GLY A 597 -3.59 -34.62 -35.57
CA GLY A 597 -2.74 -33.71 -36.33
C GLY A 597 -2.57 -32.30 -35.74
N VAL A 598 -3.57 -31.79 -35.06
CA VAL A 598 -3.56 -30.44 -34.47
C VAL A 598 -3.87 -30.48 -32.98
N ASP A 599 -3.20 -29.63 -32.22
CA ASP A 599 -3.54 -29.41 -30.80
C ASP A 599 -4.48 -28.21 -30.65
N THR A 600 -5.65 -28.43 -30.06
CA THR A 600 -6.63 -27.37 -29.84
C THR A 600 -6.41 -26.61 -28.52
N LEU A 601 -5.46 -27.04 -27.68
CA LEU A 601 -5.07 -26.29 -26.50
C LEU A 601 -4.29 -25.02 -26.90
N GLY A 602 -5.05 -23.99 -27.26
CA GLY A 602 -4.52 -22.71 -27.68
C GLY A 602 -4.43 -21.72 -26.50
N PHE A 603 -3.36 -20.92 -26.51
CA PHE A 603 -3.19 -19.74 -25.67
C PHE A 603 -3.13 -18.47 -26.53
N ASP A 604 -3.84 -18.49 -27.67
CA ASP A 604 -3.87 -17.35 -28.62
C ASP A 604 -4.55 -16.14 -27.99
N ALA A 605 -5.54 -16.36 -27.14
CA ALA A 605 -6.16 -15.33 -26.33
C ALA A 605 -5.24 -14.91 -25.20
N THR A 606 -5.19 -13.58 -24.94
CA THR A 606 -4.43 -13.06 -23.81
C THR A 606 -5.09 -13.32 -22.45
N VAL A 607 -6.31 -13.84 -22.46
CA VAL A 607 -7.08 -14.28 -21.29
C VAL A 607 -7.57 -15.68 -21.58
N THR A 608 -7.22 -16.65 -20.74
CA THR A 608 -7.60 -18.05 -20.89
C THR A 608 -8.07 -18.61 -19.55
N GLY A 609 -9.25 -19.21 -19.54
CA GLY A 609 -9.84 -19.86 -18.36
C GLY A 609 -10.08 -21.34 -18.61
N PHE A 610 -9.95 -22.14 -17.56
CA PHE A 610 -10.22 -23.58 -17.55
C PHE A 610 -11.15 -23.91 -16.39
N ASP A 611 -12.32 -24.52 -16.70
CA ASP A 611 -13.21 -25.11 -15.70
C ASP A 611 -12.71 -26.51 -15.31
N LEU A 612 -12.43 -26.68 -14.04
CA LEU A 612 -11.91 -27.95 -13.49
C LEU A 612 -12.98 -28.75 -12.73
N SER A 613 -14.21 -28.30 -12.70
CA SER A 613 -15.26 -28.83 -11.80
C SER A 613 -15.44 -30.36 -11.94
N GLU A 614 -15.46 -30.89 -13.18
CA GLU A 614 -15.71 -32.32 -13.43
C GLU A 614 -14.44 -33.19 -13.31
N ILE A 615 -13.27 -32.66 -13.57
CA ILE A 615 -12.02 -33.43 -13.56
C ILE A 615 -11.43 -33.65 -12.18
N PHE A 616 -11.88 -32.88 -11.17
CA PHE A 616 -11.35 -33.00 -9.81
C PHE A 616 -11.54 -34.38 -9.20
N ASP A 617 -12.66 -35.04 -9.51
CA ASP A 617 -13.05 -36.29 -8.88
C ASP A 617 -12.48 -37.55 -9.62
N THR A 618 -11.75 -37.35 -10.74
CA THR A 618 -11.13 -38.44 -11.49
C THR A 618 -9.59 -38.28 -11.50
N PRO A 619 -8.86 -38.87 -10.53
CA PRO A 619 -7.41 -38.63 -10.34
C PRO A 619 -6.57 -38.91 -11.60
N ALA A 620 -6.85 -39.94 -12.35
CA ALA A 620 -6.09 -40.27 -13.56
C ALA A 620 -6.20 -39.18 -14.64
N VAL A 621 -7.44 -38.73 -14.89
CA VAL A 621 -7.72 -37.66 -15.86
C VAL A 621 -7.09 -36.35 -15.37
N ARG A 622 -7.30 -36.02 -14.08
CA ARG A 622 -6.76 -34.80 -13.46
C ARG A 622 -5.24 -34.72 -13.64
N THR A 623 -4.50 -35.75 -13.25
CA THR A 623 -3.03 -35.76 -13.36
C THR A 623 -2.56 -35.65 -14.79
N ALA A 624 -3.17 -36.42 -15.71
CA ALA A 624 -2.81 -36.38 -17.13
C ALA A 624 -3.05 -35.00 -17.75
N TRP A 625 -4.21 -34.44 -17.51
CA TRP A 625 -4.60 -33.14 -18.04
C TRP A 625 -3.74 -32.01 -17.48
N LEU A 626 -3.62 -31.90 -16.13
CA LEU A 626 -2.84 -30.86 -15.47
C LEU A 626 -1.39 -30.89 -15.93
N SER A 627 -0.78 -32.06 -16.02
CA SER A 627 0.62 -32.16 -16.44
C SER A 627 0.83 -31.63 -17.85
N TYR A 628 -0.10 -31.87 -18.77
CA TYR A 628 -0.04 -31.33 -20.12
C TYR A 628 -0.26 -29.82 -20.16
N VAL A 629 -1.33 -29.33 -19.54
CA VAL A 629 -1.61 -27.88 -19.52
C VAL A 629 -0.47 -27.11 -18.87
N PHE A 630 0.09 -27.63 -17.77
CA PHE A 630 1.25 -26.99 -17.11
C PHE A 630 2.46 -26.95 -18.02
N ARG A 631 2.72 -27.99 -18.75
CA ARG A 631 3.80 -28.00 -19.74
C ARG A 631 3.61 -26.90 -20.78
N ARG A 632 2.40 -26.73 -21.29
CA ARG A 632 2.06 -25.70 -22.27
C ARG A 632 2.22 -24.30 -21.68
N ILE A 633 1.79 -24.09 -20.43
CA ILE A 633 2.00 -22.81 -19.72
C ILE A 633 3.49 -22.52 -19.52
N GLU A 634 4.29 -23.50 -19.14
CA GLU A 634 5.73 -23.32 -18.95
C GLU A 634 6.44 -22.86 -20.21
N ARG A 635 6.05 -23.39 -21.37
CA ARG A 635 6.54 -22.93 -22.65
C ARG A 635 6.05 -21.55 -23.00
N LEU A 636 4.78 -21.30 -22.76
CA LEU A 636 4.15 -20.00 -23.05
C LEU A 636 4.84 -18.85 -22.33
N VAL A 637 5.18 -19.03 -21.05
CA VAL A 637 5.77 -17.97 -20.23
C VAL A 637 7.28 -17.77 -20.42
N GLU A 638 7.91 -18.55 -21.30
CA GLU A 638 9.32 -18.37 -21.68
C GLU A 638 9.55 -17.03 -22.39
N ASP A 639 8.51 -16.44 -22.98
CA ASP A 639 8.55 -15.11 -23.60
C ASP A 639 8.77 -13.97 -22.59
N GLY A 640 8.66 -14.24 -21.28
CA GLY A 640 8.87 -13.27 -20.22
C GLY A 640 7.82 -12.18 -20.13
N ARG A 641 6.70 -12.29 -20.84
CA ARG A 641 5.57 -11.35 -20.77
C ARG A 641 4.94 -11.40 -19.37
N PRO A 642 4.56 -10.24 -18.79
CA PRO A 642 3.79 -10.21 -17.56
C PRO A 642 2.62 -11.20 -17.62
N THR A 643 2.53 -12.10 -16.66
CA THR A 643 1.49 -13.14 -16.65
C THR A 643 0.93 -13.31 -15.25
N LEU A 644 -0.39 -13.29 -15.12
CA LEU A 644 -1.12 -13.60 -13.89
C LEU A 644 -1.74 -14.99 -14.02
N LEU A 645 -1.31 -15.90 -13.16
CA LEU A 645 -1.83 -17.26 -13.05
C LEU A 645 -2.72 -17.34 -11.82
N VAL A 646 -4.00 -17.59 -12.00
CA VAL A 646 -5.00 -17.62 -10.92
C VAL A 646 -5.50 -19.05 -10.74
N LEU A 647 -5.48 -19.52 -9.49
CA LEU A 647 -5.92 -20.85 -9.10
C LEU A 647 -7.05 -20.71 -8.07
N ASP A 648 -8.29 -20.92 -8.51
CA ASP A 648 -9.44 -20.92 -7.59
C ASP A 648 -9.57 -22.29 -6.92
N GLU A 649 -9.88 -22.28 -5.61
CA GLU A 649 -9.92 -23.47 -4.75
C GLU A 649 -8.63 -24.34 -4.87
N ALA A 650 -7.48 -23.66 -4.86
CA ALA A 650 -6.15 -24.26 -5.08
C ALA A 650 -5.86 -25.49 -4.21
N TRP A 651 -6.46 -25.58 -3.02
CA TRP A 651 -6.26 -26.69 -2.08
C TRP A 651 -6.69 -28.04 -2.64
N LYS A 652 -7.73 -28.08 -3.50
CA LYS A 652 -8.16 -29.33 -4.15
C LYS A 652 -7.13 -29.88 -5.13
N LEU A 653 -6.36 -28.97 -5.72
CA LEU A 653 -5.25 -29.35 -6.61
C LEU A 653 -4.05 -29.86 -5.80
N LEU A 654 -3.86 -29.38 -4.58
CA LEU A 654 -2.76 -29.80 -3.70
C LEU A 654 -2.89 -31.24 -3.19
N ASP A 655 -4.06 -31.87 -3.32
CA ASP A 655 -4.25 -33.29 -3.05
C ASP A 655 -3.61 -34.21 -4.10
N ASP A 656 -3.26 -33.67 -5.28
CA ASP A 656 -2.56 -34.38 -6.32
C ASP A 656 -1.04 -34.23 -6.17
N ALA A 657 -0.31 -35.34 -5.96
CA ALA A 657 1.12 -35.31 -5.68
C ALA A 657 1.97 -34.75 -6.84
N TYR A 658 1.50 -34.88 -8.09
CA TYR A 658 2.16 -34.29 -9.24
C TYR A 658 2.00 -32.75 -9.22
N PHE A 659 0.76 -32.29 -9.03
CA PHE A 659 0.45 -30.86 -8.97
C PHE A 659 1.15 -30.18 -7.79
N GLU A 660 1.11 -30.79 -6.61
CA GLU A 660 1.76 -30.29 -5.41
C GLU A 660 3.25 -30.00 -5.64
N ARG A 661 3.96 -30.99 -6.20
CA ARG A 661 5.39 -30.87 -6.55
C ARG A 661 5.61 -29.75 -7.56
N ARG A 662 4.78 -29.71 -8.61
CA ARG A 662 4.89 -28.72 -9.68
C ARG A 662 4.59 -27.31 -9.23
N LEU A 663 3.55 -27.15 -8.40
CA LEU A 663 3.22 -25.84 -7.83
C LEU A 663 4.36 -25.33 -6.94
N LYS A 664 4.97 -26.19 -6.13
CA LYS A 664 6.15 -25.83 -5.34
C LYS A 664 7.28 -25.31 -6.23
N ASP A 665 7.60 -26.02 -7.29
CA ASP A 665 8.61 -25.57 -8.25
C ASP A 665 8.21 -24.24 -8.91
N TRP A 666 6.95 -24.06 -9.23
CA TRP A 666 6.42 -22.82 -9.82
C TRP A 666 6.52 -21.63 -8.87
N MET A 667 6.18 -21.79 -7.61
CA MET A 667 6.32 -20.73 -6.61
C MET A 667 7.76 -20.24 -6.51
N LEU A 668 8.75 -21.10 -6.75
CA LEU A 668 10.16 -20.76 -6.71
C LEU A 668 10.70 -20.18 -8.04
N THR A 669 10.17 -20.63 -9.17
CA THR A 669 10.78 -20.39 -10.50
C THR A 669 10.02 -19.40 -11.37
N MET A 670 8.70 -19.30 -11.23
CA MET A 670 7.82 -18.48 -12.08
C MET A 670 8.11 -16.99 -12.00
N ARG A 671 8.59 -16.49 -10.84
CA ARG A 671 9.06 -15.10 -10.74
C ARG A 671 10.11 -14.74 -11.79
N LYS A 672 11.02 -15.70 -12.12
CA LYS A 672 12.08 -15.50 -13.12
C LYS A 672 11.51 -15.36 -14.53
N LYS A 673 10.29 -15.86 -14.76
CA LYS A 673 9.54 -15.79 -16.01
C LYS A 673 8.49 -14.68 -16.03
N ASN A 674 8.55 -13.77 -15.05
CA ASN A 674 7.61 -12.65 -14.90
C ASN A 674 6.14 -13.07 -14.66
N VAL A 675 5.94 -14.16 -13.93
CA VAL A 675 4.64 -14.72 -13.59
C VAL A 675 4.33 -14.48 -12.12
N ALA A 676 3.18 -13.89 -11.84
CA ALA A 676 2.59 -13.81 -10.51
C ALA A 676 1.49 -14.87 -10.37
N VAL A 677 1.54 -15.66 -9.30
CA VAL A 677 0.55 -16.71 -9.00
C VAL A 677 -0.41 -16.19 -7.92
N VAL A 678 -1.71 -16.28 -8.17
CA VAL A 678 -2.76 -15.92 -7.22
C VAL A 678 -3.50 -17.20 -6.80
N LEU A 679 -3.43 -17.52 -5.52
CA LEU A 679 -4.06 -18.70 -4.93
C LEU A 679 -5.28 -18.28 -4.11
N LEU A 680 -6.45 -18.76 -4.45
CA LEU A 680 -7.67 -18.53 -3.68
C LEU A 680 -7.98 -19.77 -2.84
N THR A 681 -8.30 -19.53 -1.56
CA THR A 681 -8.76 -20.60 -0.67
C THR A 681 -9.68 -20.07 0.41
N GLN A 682 -10.46 -20.96 1.00
CA GLN A 682 -11.38 -20.59 2.08
C GLN A 682 -10.73 -20.61 3.47
N ARG A 683 -9.71 -21.43 3.68
CA ARG A 683 -9.08 -21.67 4.99
C ARG A 683 -7.56 -21.83 4.86
N VAL A 684 -6.83 -21.30 5.82
CA VAL A 684 -5.38 -21.49 5.95
C VAL A 684 -5.04 -22.97 6.21
N ALA A 685 -5.90 -23.68 6.94
CA ALA A 685 -5.72 -25.10 7.24
C ALA A 685 -5.53 -25.95 5.97
N HIS A 686 -6.27 -25.66 4.90
CA HIS A 686 -6.15 -26.39 3.64
C HIS A 686 -4.75 -26.29 3.01
N ILE A 687 -4.10 -25.13 3.17
CA ILE A 687 -2.73 -24.95 2.69
C ILE A 687 -1.76 -25.64 3.65
N ARG A 688 -1.90 -25.42 4.96
CA ARG A 688 -1.00 -25.95 5.99
C ARG A 688 -0.90 -27.46 5.98
N GLU A 689 -2.02 -28.16 5.72
CA GLU A 689 -2.10 -29.62 5.69
C GLU A 689 -1.46 -30.23 4.43
N SER A 690 -1.27 -29.44 3.38
CA SER A 690 -0.54 -29.90 2.19
C SER A 690 0.98 -29.91 2.43
N ARG A 691 1.70 -30.81 1.73
CA ARG A 691 3.17 -30.87 1.80
C ARG A 691 3.85 -29.62 1.22
N ALA A 692 3.19 -28.93 0.29
CA ALA A 692 3.68 -27.67 -0.30
C ALA A 692 3.33 -26.45 0.56
N GLY A 693 2.53 -26.59 1.63
CA GLY A 693 1.96 -25.50 2.41
C GLY A 693 2.97 -24.50 2.93
N GLY A 694 4.06 -25.00 3.53
CA GLY A 694 5.14 -24.12 4.01
C GLY A 694 5.75 -23.27 2.89
N SER A 695 6.07 -23.86 1.75
CA SER A 695 6.65 -23.15 0.60
C SER A 695 5.67 -22.15 -0.02
N ILE A 696 4.37 -22.43 -0.01
CA ILE A 696 3.32 -21.52 -0.51
C ILE A 696 3.25 -20.29 0.39
N LEU A 697 3.16 -20.50 1.71
CA LEU A 697 3.05 -19.41 2.69
C LEU A 697 4.30 -18.52 2.69
N GLU A 698 5.49 -19.11 2.62
CA GLU A 698 6.77 -18.37 2.54
C GLU A 698 6.94 -17.60 1.22
N SER A 699 6.42 -18.13 0.12
CA SER A 699 6.54 -17.50 -1.21
C SER A 699 5.47 -16.46 -1.48
N ALA A 700 4.41 -16.38 -0.68
CA ALA A 700 3.34 -15.41 -0.86
C ALA A 700 3.84 -14.00 -0.50
N ALA A 701 4.07 -13.17 -1.51
CA ALA A 701 4.46 -11.78 -1.35
C ALA A 701 3.34 -10.91 -0.80
N THR A 702 2.11 -11.24 -1.17
CA THR A 702 0.91 -10.52 -0.79
C THR A 702 -0.14 -11.49 -0.23
N THR A 703 -0.81 -11.08 0.85
CA THR A 703 -1.97 -11.78 1.41
C THR A 703 -3.15 -10.83 1.41
N ILE A 704 -4.29 -11.27 0.86
CA ILE A 704 -5.57 -10.58 0.93
C ILE A 704 -6.50 -11.44 1.80
N LEU A 705 -6.87 -10.94 2.97
CA LEU A 705 -7.66 -11.67 3.95
C LEU A 705 -8.98 -10.97 4.22
N TYR A 706 -10.08 -11.64 3.88
CA TYR A 706 -11.44 -11.20 4.24
C TYR A 706 -11.78 -11.67 5.65
N PRO A 707 -12.32 -10.79 6.51
CA PRO A 707 -12.60 -11.12 7.90
C PRO A 707 -13.69 -12.17 8.03
N ASN A 708 -13.61 -13.00 9.09
CA ASN A 708 -14.57 -14.03 9.39
C ASN A 708 -14.59 -14.31 10.90
N ALA A 709 -15.73 -14.13 11.55
CA ALA A 709 -15.91 -14.38 12.98
C ALA A 709 -15.66 -15.84 13.41
N ARG A 710 -15.54 -16.78 12.47
CA ARG A 710 -15.21 -18.18 12.75
C ARG A 710 -13.72 -18.47 12.73
N ASN A 711 -12.91 -17.50 12.30
CA ASN A 711 -11.45 -17.63 12.37
C ASN A 711 -11.00 -17.68 13.82
N THR A 712 -10.00 -18.48 14.09
CA THR A 712 -9.31 -18.52 15.38
C THR A 712 -7.86 -18.07 15.24
N ALA A 713 -7.29 -17.57 16.33
CA ALA A 713 -5.88 -17.18 16.38
C ALA A 713 -4.96 -18.34 16.00
N GLU A 714 -5.28 -19.55 16.44
CA GLU A 714 -4.51 -20.76 16.15
C GLU A 714 -4.54 -21.12 14.65
N GLU A 715 -5.70 -21.01 14.01
CA GLU A 715 -5.86 -21.27 12.57
C GLU A 715 -5.05 -20.26 11.72
N LEU A 716 -5.01 -19.00 12.16
CA LEU A 716 -4.33 -17.92 11.45
C LEU A 716 -2.84 -17.73 11.85
N ALA A 717 -2.37 -18.43 12.89
CA ALA A 717 -0.99 -18.33 13.38
C ALA A 717 0.09 -18.48 12.27
N PRO A 718 -0.06 -19.37 11.24
CA PRO A 718 0.93 -19.47 10.17
C PRO A 718 1.10 -18.22 9.32
N LEU A 719 0.15 -17.28 9.37
CA LEU A 719 0.23 -16.00 8.62
C LEU A 719 1.06 -14.95 9.37
N GLY A 720 1.40 -15.16 10.66
CA GLY A 720 2.15 -14.21 11.46
C GLY A 720 1.47 -12.83 11.53
N LEU A 721 0.17 -12.82 11.80
CA LEU A 721 -0.61 -11.57 11.93
C LEU A 721 -0.27 -10.85 13.23
N THR A 722 -0.28 -9.51 13.20
CA THR A 722 -0.21 -8.70 14.41
C THR A 722 -1.47 -8.85 15.25
N ASP A 723 -1.45 -8.39 16.50
CA ASP A 723 -2.61 -8.39 17.40
C ASP A 723 -3.81 -7.64 16.79
N ARG A 724 -3.57 -6.51 16.15
CA ARG A 724 -4.61 -5.69 15.49
C ARG A 724 -5.12 -6.33 14.20
N GLU A 725 -4.23 -6.90 13.39
CA GLU A 725 -4.61 -7.66 12.20
C GLU A 725 -5.45 -8.89 12.54
N LEU A 726 -5.07 -9.60 13.60
CA LEU A 726 -5.82 -10.75 14.11
C LEU A 726 -7.19 -10.33 14.62
N GLY A 727 -7.27 -9.22 15.37
CA GLY A 727 -8.53 -8.62 15.80
C GLY A 727 -9.47 -8.32 14.62
N PHE A 728 -8.94 -7.75 13.54
CA PHE A 728 -9.69 -7.51 12.30
C PHE A 728 -10.10 -8.84 11.63
N ALA A 729 -9.17 -9.78 11.47
CA ALA A 729 -9.38 -11.05 10.77
C ALA A 729 -10.46 -11.93 11.44
N CYS A 730 -10.62 -11.81 12.76
CA CYS A 730 -11.62 -12.53 13.57
C CYS A 730 -12.92 -11.72 13.79
N ALA A 731 -13.01 -10.51 13.24
CA ALA A 731 -14.20 -9.68 13.40
C ALA A 731 -15.38 -10.19 12.57
N SER A 732 -16.60 -9.92 13.05
CA SER A 732 -17.85 -10.19 12.32
C SER A 732 -18.09 -9.05 11.32
N ALA A 733 -17.59 -9.18 10.10
CA ALA A 733 -17.62 -8.09 9.12
C ALA A 733 -18.23 -8.51 7.75
N LEU A 734 -19.24 -9.36 7.76
CA LEU A 734 -19.89 -9.84 6.53
C LEU A 734 -20.42 -8.73 5.61
N GLU A 735 -20.79 -7.60 6.19
CA GLU A 735 -21.37 -6.47 5.45
C GLU A 735 -20.33 -5.40 5.07
N SER A 736 -19.16 -5.40 5.69
CA SER A 736 -18.21 -4.28 5.55
C SER A 736 -17.44 -4.24 4.24
N ARG A 737 -17.39 -5.33 3.46
CA ARG A 737 -16.58 -5.43 2.22
C ARG A 737 -15.10 -5.05 2.40
N LEU A 738 -14.63 -4.97 3.63
CA LEU A 738 -13.24 -4.69 3.95
C LEU A 738 -12.38 -5.94 3.80
N ALA A 739 -11.12 -5.74 3.42
CA ALA A 739 -10.12 -6.81 3.39
C ALA A 739 -8.79 -6.31 3.95
N LEU A 740 -8.12 -7.14 4.73
CA LEU A 740 -6.74 -6.91 5.13
C LEU A 740 -5.83 -7.27 3.95
N ILE A 741 -5.02 -6.32 3.51
CA ILE A 741 -4.00 -6.54 2.49
C ILE A 741 -2.63 -6.37 3.14
N ARG A 742 -1.85 -7.45 3.14
CA ARG A 742 -0.43 -7.44 3.54
C ARG A 742 0.42 -7.65 2.30
N SER A 743 1.40 -6.79 2.07
CA SER A 743 2.34 -6.91 0.96
C SER A 743 3.74 -6.54 1.45
N GLY A 744 4.57 -7.54 1.68
CA GLY A 744 5.85 -7.37 2.33
C GLY A 744 5.68 -6.81 3.75
N ASP A 745 6.23 -5.62 3.95
CA ASP A 745 6.17 -4.88 5.21
C ASP A 745 5.03 -3.85 5.27
N MET A 746 4.20 -3.76 4.24
CA MET A 746 3.00 -2.92 4.21
C MET A 746 1.77 -3.73 4.60
N SER A 747 0.93 -3.15 5.45
CA SER A 747 -0.33 -3.73 5.85
C SER A 747 -1.41 -2.65 5.93
N VAL A 748 -2.58 -2.94 5.34
CA VAL A 748 -3.68 -1.99 5.26
C VAL A 748 -5.03 -2.69 5.25
N ILE A 749 -6.03 -2.07 5.86
CA ILE A 749 -7.42 -2.49 5.72
C ILE A 749 -8.01 -1.69 4.55
N ALA A 750 -8.22 -2.37 3.42
CA ALA A 750 -8.74 -1.79 2.18
C ALA A 750 -10.25 -1.99 2.08
N ASP A 751 -10.92 -1.02 1.47
CA ASP A 751 -12.34 -1.10 1.11
C ASP A 751 -12.46 -1.74 -0.27
N MET A 752 -13.00 -2.96 -0.30
CA MET A 752 -13.28 -3.76 -1.50
C MET A 752 -14.76 -3.67 -1.91
N ASP A 753 -15.46 -2.60 -1.52
CA ASP A 753 -16.82 -2.35 -2.01
C ASP A 753 -16.80 -1.92 -3.47
N LEU A 754 -17.23 -2.81 -4.34
CA LEU A 754 -17.32 -2.63 -5.77
C LEU A 754 -18.74 -2.23 -6.24
N GLY A 755 -19.63 -1.89 -5.32
CA GLY A 755 -21.01 -1.51 -5.64
C GLY A 755 -21.13 -0.33 -6.60
N ALA A 756 -20.16 0.60 -6.55
CA ALA A 756 -20.10 1.75 -7.48
C ALA A 756 -19.89 1.35 -8.95
N LEU A 757 -19.46 0.12 -9.25
CA LEU A 757 -19.36 -0.40 -10.62
C LEU A 757 -20.73 -0.71 -11.22
N GLY A 758 -21.80 -0.79 -10.40
CA GLY A 758 -23.17 -1.04 -10.86
C GLY A 758 -23.30 -2.39 -11.59
N PRO A 759 -23.87 -2.43 -12.81
CA PRO A 759 -24.03 -3.67 -13.58
C PRO A 759 -22.71 -4.41 -13.86
N LEU A 760 -21.59 -3.70 -14.00
CA LEU A 760 -20.28 -4.34 -14.20
C LEU A 760 -19.85 -5.20 -13.00
N ALA A 761 -20.26 -4.84 -11.77
CA ALA A 761 -20.01 -5.67 -10.60
C ALA A 761 -20.71 -7.03 -10.67
N LYS A 762 -21.90 -7.11 -11.31
CA LYS A 762 -22.60 -8.38 -11.54
C LYS A 762 -21.83 -9.26 -12.53
N VAL A 763 -21.28 -8.68 -13.60
CA VAL A 763 -20.43 -9.40 -14.57
C VAL A 763 -19.16 -9.92 -13.88
N LEU A 764 -18.50 -9.10 -13.07
CA LEU A 764 -17.33 -9.50 -12.31
C LEU A 764 -17.63 -10.58 -11.27
N GLY A 765 -18.82 -10.51 -10.63
CA GLY A 765 -19.25 -11.49 -9.62
C GLY A 765 -19.53 -12.86 -10.19
N GLY A 766 -19.71 -12.97 -11.49
CA GLY A 766 -20.07 -14.23 -12.14
C GLY A 766 -21.38 -14.76 -11.55
N GLY A 767 -21.36 -15.99 -11.19
CA GLY A 767 -22.46 -16.72 -10.56
C GLY A 767 -22.72 -18.00 -11.30
N PRO A 768 -23.10 -19.08 -10.59
CA PRO A 768 -23.40 -20.36 -11.23
C PRO A 768 -24.54 -20.18 -12.23
N GLY A 769 -24.24 -20.49 -13.49
CA GLY A 769 -25.23 -20.58 -14.55
C GLY A 769 -25.35 -19.38 -15.46
N GLY A 770 -25.04 -18.15 -15.00
CA GLY A 770 -25.30 -16.96 -15.82
C GLY A 770 -26.77 -16.80 -16.23
N ASP A 771 -27.70 -17.32 -15.42
CA ASP A 771 -29.15 -17.39 -15.71
C ASP A 771 -29.82 -16.01 -15.87
N TRP A 772 -29.11 -14.97 -15.42
CA TRP A 772 -29.50 -13.56 -15.57
C TRP A 772 -28.93 -12.92 -16.84
N LEU A 773 -28.13 -13.66 -17.64
CA LEU A 773 -27.54 -13.21 -18.89
C LEU A 773 -28.41 -13.64 -20.06
N LEU A 774 -28.30 -12.92 -21.18
CA LEU A 774 -29.03 -13.20 -22.40
C LEU A 774 -28.64 -14.58 -22.96
N GLU A 775 -29.59 -15.29 -23.54
CA GLU A 775 -29.31 -16.55 -24.24
C GLU A 775 -28.21 -16.36 -25.29
N GLY A 776 -27.22 -17.29 -25.37
CA GLY A 776 -26.11 -17.22 -26.28
C GLY A 776 -25.00 -16.23 -25.89
N TRP A 777 -25.01 -15.68 -24.67
CA TRP A 777 -23.98 -14.73 -24.19
C TRP A 777 -22.54 -15.26 -24.29
N ARG A 778 -22.35 -16.57 -24.21
CA ARG A 778 -21.04 -17.22 -24.27
C ARG A 778 -20.33 -17.00 -25.60
N ASP A 779 -21.08 -16.80 -26.66
CA ASP A 779 -20.57 -16.60 -28.04
C ASP A 779 -20.49 -15.11 -28.41
N ARG A 780 -20.84 -14.21 -27.47
CA ARG A 780 -20.91 -12.75 -27.69
C ARG A 780 -19.96 -12.03 -26.74
N PRO A 781 -18.73 -11.71 -27.14
CA PRO A 781 -17.75 -11.08 -26.25
C PRO A 781 -18.21 -9.71 -25.72
N ASP A 782 -19.15 -9.06 -26.42
CA ASP A 782 -19.68 -7.74 -26.07
C ASP A 782 -20.99 -7.76 -25.25
N PHE A 783 -21.43 -8.93 -24.79
CA PHE A 783 -22.71 -9.10 -24.05
C PHE A 783 -22.87 -8.13 -22.89
N TRP A 784 -21.78 -7.77 -22.23
CA TRP A 784 -21.77 -6.88 -21.09
C TRP A 784 -22.18 -5.44 -21.44
N LYS A 785 -22.05 -5.01 -22.71
CA LYS A 785 -22.48 -3.68 -23.16
C LYS A 785 -23.98 -3.48 -23.09
N GLU A 786 -24.75 -4.56 -23.18
CA GLU A 786 -26.22 -4.50 -23.08
C GLU A 786 -26.70 -4.35 -21.62
N LEU A 787 -25.80 -4.48 -20.65
CA LEU A 787 -26.10 -4.35 -19.23
C LEU A 787 -25.79 -2.95 -18.67
N ILE A 788 -25.06 -2.13 -19.42
CA ILE A 788 -24.65 -0.77 -19.02
C ILE A 788 -25.67 0.26 -19.52
#